data_9365f3564f4bde92a8629bc81578cbac
#
_entry.id   9365f3564f4bde92a8629bc81578cbac
#
_cell.length_a   1.000
_cell.length_b   1.000
_cell.length_c   1.000
_cell.angle_alpha   90.00
_cell.angle_beta   90.00
_cell.angle_gamma   90.00
#
_symmetry.space_group_name_H-M   'P 1'
#
loop_
_entity.id
_entity.type
_entity.pdbx_description
1 polymer ?
#
loop_
_entity_poly.entity_id
_entity_poly.type
_entity_poly.pdbx_seq_one_letter_code
_entity_poly.pdbx_strand_id
1 'polypeptide(L)'
;MNHILFLLTAAFCFPSITVAKIIEAGSPDKKNVITIETDNQVSYSLSRNGTKILDTCPLSLTVGNDTWGTDKCRKITRKSVSEKVEFIVPRKYKETVDNYNQVELIYKDYKIEFRIYNDGVAYRFVSTANNKQPVKKESVSFRFGQDHTSYTLLTDQLQNWFEQDYTVKPINALPKDSFSVAPVMVEVDKYKVLLAEANLYNYPGMYLQPALESFHGIFANYPDKEVPYEGDNKIYVSTRKDYLIPTCGKRVFPWRVTGIFDNASSILQSELIYLLSEEKEQAADYTWVKPGKVLWDWWNDRNIYHINFKSGINTDTYLYLVDYAAKHHIEYVLIDEGWSARNDLLTLNPDVDIPRICEYATKKGVGIQLWSKWVNIMRQMDEAFAQFSKWGVKGVKIDFMDRNDAKMVNFYEQVAIKATQYKLLVDFHGSYPNEGMRRKYPNLMTREGVIGLEYNKWSKRATVTHDVIIPYLRMWVGPMDYTPGAMLNAHPETFYENQHEPMSQGTRSHQLAMYVVYESPLQMISDSPTKYDKNLRSFEFIKSIPTTWDETVPLEGEVGEYIALARRHNDTWYIGVINGATPRHIEIDLSFIGNGPKKIKAHIDGVNAGQQAKDSQIIEQVIKDNEKLPIDMSRGGGYTGIIHIEK
;
A
#
# COMPACT_ATOMS: atom_id res chain seq x y z
N MET A 1 28.15 -20.45 89.45
CA MET A 1 27.26 -19.48 88.86
C MET A 1 27.72 -19.32 87.43
N ASN A 2 27.07 -20.00 86.46
CA ASN A 2 27.42 -20.02 85.06
C ASN A 2 26.53 -19.01 84.33
N HIS A 3 27.11 -18.02 83.71
CA HIS A 3 26.41 -17.12 82.82
C HIS A 3 26.49 -17.70 81.41
N ILE A 4 25.35 -18.06 80.80
CA ILE A 4 25.21 -18.45 79.44
C ILE A 4 24.87 -17.18 78.62
N LEU A 5 25.76 -16.84 77.70
CA LEU A 5 25.61 -15.71 76.77
C LEU A 5 24.90 -16.20 75.53
N PHE A 6 23.65 -15.74 75.29
CA PHE A 6 22.90 -15.99 74.02
C PHE A 6 23.35 -14.96 72.95
N LEU A 7 24.03 -15.40 71.89
CA LEU A 7 24.23 -14.63 70.70
C LEU A 7 23.00 -14.72 69.79
N LEU A 8 22.26 -13.63 69.66
CA LEU A 8 21.23 -13.46 68.61
C LEU A 8 21.93 -13.10 67.28
N THR A 9 21.94 -14.05 66.32
CA THR A 9 22.30 -13.77 64.92
C THR A 9 21.08 -13.22 64.19
N ALA A 10 21.04 -11.92 63.97
CA ALA A 10 20.08 -11.27 63.07
C ALA A 10 20.44 -11.59 61.61
N ALA A 11 19.64 -12.41 60.96
CA ALA A 11 19.73 -12.63 59.52
C ALA A 11 19.16 -11.41 58.79
N PHE A 12 20.04 -10.58 58.25
CA PHE A 12 19.64 -9.52 57.30
C PHE A 12 19.28 -10.17 55.96
N CYS A 13 17.98 -10.29 55.67
CA CYS A 13 17.47 -10.52 54.32
C CYS A 13 17.66 -9.23 53.53
N PHE A 14 18.71 -9.15 52.71
CA PHE A 14 18.79 -8.15 51.64
C PHE A 14 17.77 -8.51 50.55
N PRO A 15 16.85 -7.62 50.20
CA PRO A 15 16.03 -7.85 49.03
C PRO A 15 16.95 -7.93 47.80
N SER A 16 16.91 -9.04 47.08
CA SER A 16 17.59 -9.18 45.79
C SER A 16 16.97 -8.15 44.86
N ILE A 17 17.64 -7.05 44.64
CA ILE A 17 17.28 -6.11 43.56
C ILE A 17 17.54 -6.87 42.26
N THR A 18 16.47 -7.38 41.67
CA THR A 18 16.53 -7.97 40.34
C THR A 18 16.75 -6.80 39.37
N VAL A 19 17.98 -6.63 38.91
CA VAL A 19 18.28 -5.62 37.87
C VAL A 19 17.53 -6.05 36.61
N ALA A 20 16.64 -5.21 36.11
CA ALA A 20 15.95 -5.42 34.85
C ALA A 20 16.99 -5.72 33.76
N LYS A 21 16.76 -6.78 32.97
CA LYS A 21 17.68 -7.12 31.88
C LYS A 21 17.43 -6.21 30.71
N ILE A 22 18.26 -5.20 30.56
CA ILE A 22 18.24 -4.24 29.45
C ILE A 22 19.10 -4.81 28.30
N ILE A 23 18.55 -4.76 27.09
CA ILE A 23 19.18 -5.24 25.88
C ILE A 23 19.16 -4.10 24.87
N GLU A 24 20.31 -3.63 24.45
CA GLU A 24 20.43 -2.67 23.36
C GLU A 24 20.85 -3.35 22.06
N ALA A 25 20.26 -2.88 20.93
CA ALA A 25 20.64 -3.27 19.59
C ALA A 25 20.47 -2.10 18.62
N GLY A 26 21.39 -1.98 17.67
CA GLY A 26 21.37 -0.91 16.66
C GLY A 26 21.07 -1.44 15.27
N SER A 27 20.66 -0.55 14.36
CA SER A 27 20.64 -0.80 12.92
C SER A 27 22.05 -1.03 12.36
N PRO A 28 22.20 -1.59 11.15
CA PRO A 28 23.52 -1.74 10.52
C PRO A 28 24.32 -0.43 10.43
N ASP A 29 23.67 0.72 10.14
CA ASP A 29 24.25 2.06 10.13
C ASP A 29 24.35 2.72 11.52
N LYS A 30 23.87 2.05 12.58
CA LYS A 30 23.88 2.47 13.98
C LYS A 30 23.04 3.72 14.29
N LYS A 31 22.24 4.21 13.37
CA LYS A 31 21.39 5.39 13.60
C LYS A 31 20.16 5.08 14.44
N ASN A 32 19.48 3.95 14.17
CA ASN A 32 18.37 3.47 14.97
C ASN A 32 18.89 2.59 16.09
N VAL A 33 18.47 2.86 17.32
CA VAL A 33 18.79 2.06 18.50
C VAL A 33 17.51 1.68 19.21
N ILE A 34 17.34 0.36 19.45
CA ILE A 34 16.27 -0.17 20.29
C ILE A 34 16.84 -0.56 21.65
N THR A 35 16.12 -0.18 22.70
CA THR A 35 16.35 -0.67 24.06
C THR A 35 15.18 -1.54 24.47
N ILE A 36 15.43 -2.81 24.78
CA ILE A 36 14.42 -3.80 25.13
C ILE A 36 14.59 -4.13 26.63
N GLU A 37 13.49 -4.06 27.37
CA GLU A 37 13.41 -4.45 28.78
C GLU A 37 12.63 -5.75 28.89
N THR A 38 13.10 -6.70 29.75
CA THR A 38 12.49 -8.04 29.86
C THR A 38 12.09 -8.38 31.30
N ASP A 39 12.04 -7.39 32.18
CA ASP A 39 11.57 -7.57 33.55
C ASP A 39 10.05 -7.42 33.61
N ASN A 40 9.35 -8.30 34.36
CA ASN A 40 7.89 -8.34 34.53
C ASN A 40 7.07 -8.39 33.21
N GLN A 41 7.31 -7.48 32.28
CA GLN A 41 6.68 -7.40 30.95
C GLN A 41 7.69 -6.88 29.94
N VAL A 42 7.72 -7.51 28.76
CA VAL A 42 8.56 -7.02 27.67
C VAL A 42 8.05 -5.67 27.22
N SER A 43 8.98 -4.71 27.17
CA SER A 43 8.76 -3.39 26.61
C SER A 43 9.99 -2.97 25.78
N TYR A 44 9.81 -1.95 24.95
CA TYR A 44 10.90 -1.40 24.15
C TYR A 44 10.76 0.11 24.00
N SER A 45 11.89 0.77 23.76
CA SER A 45 11.97 2.16 23.36
C SER A 45 12.87 2.30 22.13
N LEU A 46 12.68 3.37 21.35
CA LEU A 46 13.42 3.62 20.12
C LEU A 46 14.06 5.01 20.13
N SER A 47 15.29 5.08 19.62
CA SER A 47 15.94 6.35 19.33
C SER A 47 16.60 6.35 17.94
N ARG A 48 16.73 7.52 17.32
CA ARG A 48 17.46 7.73 16.07
C ARG A 48 18.45 8.89 16.23
N ASN A 49 19.74 8.62 16.02
CA ASN A 49 20.83 9.59 16.24
C ASN A 49 20.74 10.27 17.63
N GLY A 50 20.34 9.53 18.67
CA GLY A 50 20.18 10.04 20.04
C GLY A 50 18.83 10.73 20.31
N THR A 51 18.04 11.09 19.30
CA THR A 51 16.67 11.61 19.48
C THR A 51 15.73 10.45 19.84
N LYS A 52 14.96 10.60 20.91
CA LYS A 52 13.94 9.62 21.31
C LYS A 52 12.78 9.66 20.29
N ILE A 53 12.47 8.51 19.69
CA ILE A 53 11.37 8.34 18.73
C ILE A 53 10.15 7.73 19.40
N LEU A 54 10.35 6.65 20.16
CA LEU A 54 9.32 6.06 21.00
C LEU A 54 9.82 5.93 22.43
N ASP A 55 8.96 6.26 23.36
CA ASP A 55 9.16 5.99 24.80
C ASP A 55 8.87 4.51 25.10
N THR A 56 8.88 4.10 26.37
CA THR A 56 8.65 2.73 26.76
C THR A 56 7.29 2.20 26.28
N CYS A 57 7.30 1.28 25.33
CA CYS A 57 6.16 0.65 24.69
C CYS A 57 6.02 -0.80 25.17
N PRO A 58 5.09 -1.13 26.07
CA PRO A 58 4.83 -2.50 26.47
C PRO A 58 4.14 -3.28 25.37
N LEU A 59 4.44 -4.58 25.27
CA LEU A 59 3.82 -5.49 24.32
C LEU A 59 3.44 -6.82 25.00
N SER A 60 2.34 -7.42 24.55
CA SER A 60 1.91 -8.76 25.02
C SER A 60 0.93 -9.40 24.06
N LEU A 61 0.82 -10.74 24.14
CA LEU A 61 -0.14 -11.55 23.38
C LEU A 61 -0.82 -12.54 24.33
N THR A 62 -2.15 -12.53 24.42
CA THR A 62 -2.92 -13.44 25.27
C THR A 62 -3.37 -14.64 24.45
N VAL A 63 -2.88 -15.83 24.81
CA VAL A 63 -3.20 -17.13 24.19
C VAL A 63 -3.87 -18.02 25.23
N GLY A 64 -5.15 -18.28 25.05
CA GLY A 64 -5.95 -18.95 26.06
C GLY A 64 -6.01 -18.14 27.36
N ASN A 65 -5.38 -18.66 28.41
CA ASN A 65 -5.25 -17.99 29.71
C ASN A 65 -3.84 -17.45 29.97
N ASP A 66 -2.90 -17.68 29.06
CA ASP A 66 -1.49 -17.28 29.19
C ASP A 66 -1.25 -15.93 28.52
N THR A 67 -0.47 -15.06 29.13
CA THR A 67 -0.05 -13.78 28.54
C THR A 67 1.44 -13.83 28.20
N TRP A 68 1.74 -13.97 26.92
CA TRP A 68 3.12 -13.94 26.42
C TRP A 68 3.71 -12.54 26.49
N GLY A 69 5.00 -12.48 26.80
CA GLY A 69 5.70 -11.23 27.06
C GLY A 69 5.79 -10.87 28.53
N THR A 70 5.17 -11.65 29.42
CA THR A 70 5.28 -11.50 30.90
C THR A 70 6.08 -12.60 31.56
N ASP A 71 6.48 -13.62 30.80
CA ASP A 71 7.27 -14.74 31.30
C ASP A 71 8.77 -14.37 31.40
N LYS A 72 9.51 -15.19 32.20
CA LYS A 72 10.96 -15.08 32.26
C LYS A 72 11.61 -15.52 30.94
N CYS A 73 12.33 -14.63 30.29
CA CYS A 73 13.11 -14.92 29.10
C CYS A 73 14.21 -15.95 29.40
N ARG A 74 14.25 -17.06 28.63
CA ARG A 74 15.21 -18.17 28.83
C ARG A 74 16.54 -17.92 28.15
N LYS A 75 16.52 -17.35 26.92
CA LYS A 75 17.70 -17.15 26.11
C LYS A 75 17.50 -15.95 25.18
N ILE A 76 18.57 -15.24 24.93
CA ILE A 76 18.63 -14.14 23.95
C ILE A 76 19.62 -14.54 22.86
N THR A 77 19.22 -14.41 21.60
CA THR A 77 20.11 -14.62 20.45
C THR A 77 20.15 -13.35 19.59
N ARG A 78 21.25 -13.18 18.87
CA ARG A 78 21.45 -12.06 17.97
C ARG A 78 22.00 -12.60 16.64
N LYS A 79 21.61 -11.96 15.54
CA LYS A 79 22.19 -12.18 14.22
C LYS A 79 22.18 -10.92 13.41
N SER A 80 23.05 -10.84 12.41
CA SER A 80 23.02 -9.81 11.35
C SER A 80 22.77 -10.52 10.03
N VAL A 81 21.98 -9.88 9.18
CA VAL A 81 21.62 -10.37 7.85
C VAL A 81 21.94 -9.28 6.83
N SER A 82 22.49 -9.66 5.69
CA SER A 82 22.69 -8.78 4.54
C SER A 82 22.61 -9.67 3.29
N GLU A 83 21.43 -9.73 2.69
CA GLU A 83 21.12 -10.64 1.58
C GLU A 83 20.50 -9.86 0.42
N LYS A 84 20.92 -10.19 -0.82
CA LYS A 84 20.33 -9.62 -2.02
C LYS A 84 18.96 -10.22 -2.27
N VAL A 85 17.98 -9.37 -2.55
CA VAL A 85 16.61 -9.75 -2.89
C VAL A 85 16.27 -9.20 -4.27
N GLU A 86 15.89 -10.08 -5.18
CA GLU A 86 15.39 -9.74 -6.52
C GLU A 86 13.86 -9.73 -6.51
N PHE A 87 13.26 -8.73 -7.16
CA PHE A 87 11.81 -8.64 -7.28
C PHE A 87 11.33 -9.42 -8.51
N ILE A 88 10.37 -10.30 -8.35
CA ILE A 88 9.71 -11.00 -9.48
C ILE A 88 8.95 -9.99 -10.35
N VAL A 89 8.25 -9.05 -9.68
CA VAL A 89 7.63 -7.89 -10.32
C VAL A 89 8.30 -6.64 -9.74
N PRO A 90 9.25 -6.03 -10.48
CA PRO A 90 9.90 -4.79 -10.05
C PRO A 90 8.87 -3.71 -9.76
N ARG A 91 9.08 -2.96 -8.69
CA ARG A 91 8.17 -1.88 -8.28
C ARG A 91 8.90 -0.54 -8.24
N LYS A 92 9.80 -0.38 -7.27
CA LYS A 92 10.72 0.78 -7.17
C LYS A 92 12.09 0.44 -7.72
N TYR A 93 12.48 -0.84 -7.55
CA TYR A 93 13.79 -1.37 -7.88
C TYR A 93 13.64 -2.73 -8.53
N LYS A 94 14.62 -3.13 -9.30
CA LYS A 94 14.77 -4.50 -9.80
C LYS A 94 15.27 -5.45 -8.72
N GLU A 95 16.07 -4.92 -7.80
CA GLU A 95 16.67 -5.64 -6.68
C GLU A 95 16.93 -4.71 -5.49
N THR A 96 17.02 -5.27 -4.30
CA THR A 96 17.37 -4.55 -3.07
C THR A 96 18.21 -5.43 -2.15
N VAL A 97 18.63 -4.91 -1.01
CA VAL A 97 19.36 -5.66 0.01
C VAL A 97 18.52 -5.73 1.29
N ASP A 98 18.22 -6.95 1.75
CA ASP A 98 17.62 -7.19 3.06
C ASP A 98 18.71 -7.11 4.13
N ASN A 99 18.88 -5.94 4.75
CA ASN A 99 19.99 -5.63 5.65
C ASN A 99 19.49 -5.17 7.03
N TYR A 100 19.62 -6.06 8.02
CA TYR A 100 19.15 -5.81 9.38
C TYR A 100 19.96 -6.53 10.46
N ASN A 101 19.87 -6.02 11.69
CA ASN A 101 20.24 -6.76 12.89
C ASN A 101 18.98 -7.29 13.57
N GLN A 102 19.07 -8.50 14.12
CA GLN A 102 17.95 -9.16 14.79
C GLN A 102 18.30 -9.55 16.24
N VAL A 103 17.35 -9.33 17.12
CA VAL A 103 17.34 -9.85 18.52
C VAL A 103 16.16 -10.79 18.66
N GLU A 104 16.38 -11.98 19.20
CA GLU A 104 15.32 -12.92 19.57
C GLU A 104 15.32 -13.16 21.08
N LEU A 105 14.15 -12.98 21.69
CA LEU A 105 13.87 -13.37 23.06
C LEU A 105 13.18 -14.74 23.03
N ILE A 106 13.81 -15.76 23.58
CA ILE A 106 13.33 -17.15 23.52
C ILE A 106 12.70 -17.55 24.86
N TYR A 107 11.45 -17.98 24.81
CA TYR A 107 10.65 -18.47 25.91
C TYR A 107 10.40 -19.99 25.75
N LYS A 108 9.51 -20.58 26.55
CA LYS A 108 9.21 -22.01 26.49
C LYS A 108 8.50 -22.41 25.20
N ASP A 109 7.41 -21.74 24.90
CA ASP A 109 6.48 -22.12 23.83
C ASP A 109 6.36 -21.05 22.74
N TYR A 110 7.14 -19.96 22.87
CA TYR A 110 7.15 -18.86 21.93
C TYR A 110 8.50 -18.11 21.93
N LYS A 111 8.67 -17.22 20.96
CA LYS A 111 9.74 -16.23 20.95
C LYS A 111 9.20 -14.87 20.49
N ILE A 112 9.92 -13.80 20.82
CA ILE A 112 9.69 -12.44 20.31
C ILE A 112 10.90 -12.08 19.47
N GLU A 113 10.67 -11.72 18.23
CA GLU A 113 11.70 -11.29 17.27
C GLU A 113 11.63 -9.78 17.09
N PHE A 114 12.80 -9.12 17.17
CA PHE A 114 12.98 -7.72 16.81
C PHE A 114 13.96 -7.64 15.65
N ARG A 115 13.58 -6.94 14.58
CA ARG A 115 14.48 -6.59 13.46
C ARG A 115 14.70 -5.10 13.42
N ILE A 116 15.96 -4.70 13.28
CA ILE A 116 16.39 -3.30 13.29
C ILE A 116 17.04 -3.01 11.93
N TYR A 117 16.32 -2.27 11.11
CA TYR A 117 16.73 -1.80 9.78
C TYR A 117 17.25 -0.35 9.86
N ASN A 118 17.89 0.13 8.80
CA ASN A 118 18.34 1.52 8.70
C ASN A 118 17.16 2.50 8.59
N ASP A 119 16.02 2.05 8.07
CA ASP A 119 14.79 2.83 7.84
C ASP A 119 13.64 2.46 8.78
N GLY A 120 13.88 1.61 9.80
CA GLY A 120 12.85 1.29 10.79
C GLY A 120 13.16 0.11 11.68
N VAL A 121 12.22 -0.17 12.58
CA VAL A 121 12.27 -1.29 13.52
C VAL A 121 10.94 -2.03 13.50
N ALA A 122 11.00 -3.35 13.59
CA ALA A 122 9.80 -4.19 13.68
C ALA A 122 9.94 -5.26 14.74
N TYR A 123 8.80 -5.64 15.38
CA TYR A 123 8.75 -6.81 16.24
C TYR A 123 7.57 -7.71 15.89
N ARG A 124 7.69 -8.99 16.24
CA ARG A 124 6.60 -9.96 16.15
C ARG A 124 6.70 -11.04 17.21
N PHE A 125 5.58 -11.67 17.52
CA PHE A 125 5.53 -12.93 18.24
C PHE A 125 5.71 -14.11 17.25
N VAL A 126 6.28 -15.21 17.75
CA VAL A 126 6.37 -16.48 17.02
C VAL A 126 6.00 -17.61 17.98
N SER A 127 4.94 -18.34 17.68
CA SER A 127 4.57 -19.56 18.40
C SER A 127 5.45 -20.71 17.94
N THR A 128 6.15 -21.36 18.89
CA THR A 128 7.02 -22.52 18.62
C THR A 128 6.36 -23.85 18.97
N ALA A 129 5.26 -23.81 19.70
CA ALA A 129 4.47 -24.96 20.11
C ALA A 129 3.15 -25.06 19.33
N ASN A 130 2.61 -26.28 19.18
CA ASN A 130 1.30 -26.49 18.56
C ASN A 130 0.17 -26.22 19.59
N ASN A 131 0.01 -24.95 19.95
CA ASN A 131 -0.98 -24.51 20.94
C ASN A 131 -2.38 -24.43 20.28
N LYS A 132 -3.34 -25.18 20.81
CA LYS A 132 -4.73 -25.25 20.32
C LYS A 132 -5.65 -24.17 20.93
N GLN A 133 -5.13 -23.35 21.85
CA GLN A 133 -5.91 -22.28 22.47
C GLN A 133 -6.14 -21.10 21.52
N PRO A 134 -7.25 -20.37 21.68
CA PRO A 134 -7.50 -19.16 20.89
C PRO A 134 -6.52 -18.04 21.26
N VAL A 135 -6.23 -17.17 20.30
CA VAL A 135 -5.57 -15.88 20.59
C VAL A 135 -6.67 -14.88 20.92
N LYS A 136 -6.70 -14.41 22.17
CA LYS A 136 -7.77 -13.55 22.67
C LYS A 136 -7.48 -12.07 22.48
N LYS A 137 -6.21 -11.66 22.69
CA LYS A 137 -5.84 -10.24 22.69
C LYS A 137 -4.37 -10.06 22.32
N GLU A 138 -4.08 -9.02 21.57
CA GLU A 138 -2.73 -8.49 21.40
C GLU A 138 -2.69 -7.06 21.93
N SER A 139 -1.68 -6.74 22.74
CA SER A 139 -1.43 -5.38 23.24
C SER A 139 -0.28 -4.78 22.44
N VAL A 140 -0.60 -3.78 21.64
CA VAL A 140 0.35 -2.99 20.84
C VAL A 140 0.29 -1.56 21.30
N SER A 141 1.44 -0.93 21.49
CA SER A 141 1.52 0.46 21.92
C SER A 141 2.67 1.17 21.21
N PHE A 142 2.42 2.38 20.76
CA PHE A 142 3.42 3.30 20.20
C PHE A 142 3.32 4.63 20.96
N ARG A 143 4.22 4.84 21.94
CA ARG A 143 4.22 5.99 22.88
C ARG A 143 5.30 6.96 22.48
N PHE A 144 4.95 8.22 22.32
CA PHE A 144 5.89 9.26 21.87
C PHE A 144 6.46 10.11 23.00
N GLY A 145 5.84 10.05 24.21
CA GLY A 145 6.27 10.81 25.38
C GLY A 145 5.92 12.29 25.36
N GLN A 146 5.41 12.79 24.24
CA GLN A 146 4.85 14.14 24.07
C GLN A 146 3.88 14.17 22.88
N ASP A 147 3.10 15.25 22.77
CA ASP A 147 2.14 15.42 21.68
C ASP A 147 2.83 15.82 20.38
N HIS A 148 2.45 15.17 19.31
CA HIS A 148 3.01 15.37 17.96
C HIS A 148 1.91 15.48 16.92
N THR A 149 2.17 16.18 15.82
CA THR A 149 1.30 16.18 14.63
C THR A 149 1.26 14.79 14.02
N SER A 150 0.07 14.32 13.71
CA SER A 150 -0.16 13.01 13.08
C SER A 150 -1.03 13.14 11.82
N TYR A 151 -0.81 12.20 10.89
CA TYR A 151 -1.60 12.03 9.66
C TYR A 151 -2.33 10.69 9.79
N THR A 152 -3.65 10.74 9.87
CA THR A 152 -4.51 9.59 10.19
C THR A 152 -5.66 9.45 9.22
N LEU A 153 -6.08 8.21 8.96
CA LEU A 153 -7.28 7.85 8.18
C LEU A 153 -8.36 7.36 9.17
N LEU A 154 -9.09 8.30 9.79
CA LEU A 154 -9.99 8.01 10.90
C LEU A 154 -11.28 7.32 10.48
N THR A 155 -11.69 6.33 11.27
CA THR A 155 -12.98 5.65 11.19
C THR A 155 -13.44 5.24 12.60
N ASP A 156 -14.72 4.99 12.77
CA ASP A 156 -15.34 4.42 13.98
C ASP A 156 -15.84 2.98 13.74
N GLN A 157 -15.63 2.43 12.52
CA GLN A 157 -16.17 1.16 12.08
C GLN A 157 -15.06 0.17 11.71
N LEU A 158 -15.14 -1.04 12.25
CA LEU A 158 -14.26 -2.17 11.91
C LEU A 158 -14.56 -2.79 10.54
N GLN A 159 -15.69 -2.45 9.95
CA GLN A 159 -16.08 -2.79 8.58
C GLN A 159 -16.26 -1.49 7.81
N ASN A 160 -15.35 -1.18 6.91
CA ASN A 160 -15.29 0.08 6.17
C ASN A 160 -14.52 -0.13 4.86
N TRP A 161 -14.63 0.85 3.94
CA TRP A 161 -14.01 0.77 2.60
C TRP A 161 -12.50 1.02 2.59
N PHE A 162 -11.90 1.44 3.70
CA PHE A 162 -10.50 1.87 3.79
C PHE A 162 -10.15 3.10 2.92
N GLU A 163 -11.14 3.89 2.57
CA GLU A 163 -11.08 5.05 1.70
C GLU A 163 -11.46 6.31 2.51
N GLN A 164 -10.59 6.67 3.47
CA GLN A 164 -10.80 7.76 4.39
C GLN A 164 -10.01 9.01 3.97
N ASP A 165 -10.47 10.19 4.38
CA ASP A 165 -9.72 11.44 4.26
C ASP A 165 -8.60 11.48 5.30
N TYR A 166 -7.43 12.00 4.91
CA TYR A 166 -6.38 12.25 5.88
C TYR A 166 -6.76 13.38 6.82
N THR A 167 -6.71 13.09 8.12
CA THR A 167 -6.83 14.07 9.20
C THR A 167 -5.43 14.39 9.71
N VAL A 168 -5.04 15.67 9.61
CA VAL A 168 -3.73 16.16 10.08
C VAL A 168 -3.96 16.98 11.35
N LYS A 169 -3.62 16.38 12.51
CA LYS A 169 -3.81 17.01 13.83
C LYS A 169 -2.78 16.46 14.85
N PRO A 170 -2.53 17.20 15.94
CA PRO A 170 -1.88 16.65 17.12
C PRO A 170 -2.63 15.41 17.63
N ILE A 171 -1.92 14.41 18.14
CA ILE A 171 -2.51 13.14 18.62
C ILE A 171 -3.59 13.40 19.66
N ASN A 172 -3.32 14.33 20.59
CA ASN A 172 -4.25 14.67 21.68
C ASN A 172 -5.54 15.38 21.20
N ALA A 173 -5.52 15.93 19.96
CA ALA A 173 -6.68 16.57 19.33
C ALA A 173 -7.54 15.61 18.49
N LEU A 174 -7.14 14.34 18.37
CA LEU A 174 -7.91 13.31 17.66
C LEU A 174 -9.11 12.81 18.51
N PRO A 175 -10.24 12.45 17.87
CA PRO A 175 -11.37 11.87 18.59
C PRO A 175 -10.98 10.52 19.25
N LYS A 176 -11.27 10.39 20.55
CA LYS A 176 -10.89 9.19 21.34
C LYS A 176 -11.67 7.93 20.99
N ASP A 177 -12.87 8.08 20.45
CA ASP A 177 -13.75 6.98 20.05
C ASP A 177 -13.51 6.50 18.60
N SER A 178 -12.56 7.15 17.90
CA SER A 178 -12.15 6.76 16.55
C SER A 178 -10.82 6.00 16.57
N PHE A 179 -10.53 5.33 15.48
CA PHE A 179 -9.25 4.70 15.23
C PHE A 179 -8.84 4.91 13.77
N SER A 180 -7.55 4.86 13.49
CA SER A 180 -7.02 5.05 12.14
C SER A 180 -6.77 3.71 11.46
N VAL A 181 -7.05 3.65 10.16
CA VAL A 181 -6.44 2.65 9.26
C VAL A 181 -4.93 2.90 9.22
N ALA A 182 -4.13 1.83 9.19
CA ALA A 182 -2.69 1.93 8.96
C ALA A 182 -2.38 2.13 7.45
N PRO A 183 -1.30 2.82 7.08
CA PRO A 183 -0.29 3.43 7.95
C PRO A 183 -0.72 4.77 8.57
N VAL A 184 -0.20 5.05 9.75
CA VAL A 184 -0.26 6.36 10.41
C VAL A 184 1.12 6.99 10.36
N MET A 185 1.24 8.28 10.06
CA MET A 185 2.48 9.03 10.19
C MET A 185 2.41 10.00 11.36
N VAL A 186 3.52 10.11 12.10
CA VAL A 186 3.72 11.07 13.20
C VAL A 186 5.00 11.85 12.95
N GLU A 187 4.95 13.16 13.12
CA GLU A 187 6.12 14.04 12.99
C GLU A 187 6.81 14.19 14.35
N VAL A 188 7.96 13.54 14.50
CA VAL A 188 8.77 13.58 15.73
C VAL A 188 10.03 14.40 15.46
N ASP A 189 10.07 15.62 15.96
CA ASP A 189 11.10 16.61 15.61
C ASP A 189 11.21 16.77 14.08
N LYS A 190 12.38 16.45 13.52
CA LYS A 190 12.60 16.45 12.06
C LYS A 190 12.22 15.15 11.37
N TYR A 191 11.96 14.09 12.14
CA TYR A 191 11.73 12.75 11.60
C TYR A 191 10.26 12.52 11.23
N LYS A 192 10.06 11.79 10.13
CA LYS A 192 8.76 11.24 9.76
C LYS A 192 8.72 9.78 10.26
N VAL A 193 7.80 9.48 11.18
CA VAL A 193 7.67 8.15 11.81
C VAL A 193 6.37 7.51 11.32
N LEU A 194 6.47 6.36 10.65
CA LEU A 194 5.32 5.65 10.10
C LEU A 194 5.04 4.37 10.89
N LEU A 195 3.78 4.20 11.28
CA LEU A 195 3.27 3.04 12.01
C LEU A 195 2.46 2.16 11.08
N ALA A 196 2.83 0.89 10.96
CA ALA A 196 2.14 -0.09 10.11
C ALA A 196 2.33 -1.52 10.62
N GLU A 197 1.90 -2.46 9.82
CA GLU A 197 2.13 -3.90 9.99
C GLU A 197 2.65 -4.52 8.69
N ALA A 198 3.24 -5.71 8.79
CA ALA A 198 3.67 -6.48 7.64
C ALA A 198 3.46 -7.98 7.88
N ASN A 199 3.39 -8.76 6.80
CA ASN A 199 3.24 -10.20 6.86
C ASN A 199 1.92 -10.65 7.50
N LEU A 200 0.82 -10.05 7.08
CA LEU A 200 -0.52 -10.31 7.63
C LEU A 200 -1.13 -11.56 6.99
N TYR A 201 -1.16 -12.68 7.73
CA TYR A 201 -1.76 -13.96 7.31
C TYR A 201 -2.61 -14.55 8.44
N ASN A 202 -3.84 -14.91 8.12
CA ASN A 202 -4.78 -15.56 9.04
C ASN A 202 -4.79 -14.91 10.43
N TYR A 203 -4.81 -13.59 10.47
CA TYR A 203 -4.83 -12.74 11.66
C TYR A 203 -5.53 -11.43 11.31
N PRO A 204 -6.23 -10.75 12.24
CA PRO A 204 -6.88 -9.47 11.91
C PRO A 204 -5.85 -8.36 11.68
N GLY A 205 -6.15 -7.49 10.73
CA GLY A 205 -5.39 -6.27 10.47
C GLY A 205 -5.47 -5.29 11.65
N MET A 206 -4.40 -4.51 11.82
CA MET A 206 -4.25 -3.55 12.91
C MET A 206 -4.86 -2.19 12.53
N TYR A 207 -5.76 -1.71 13.37
CA TYR A 207 -6.11 -0.28 13.46
C TYR A 207 -5.34 0.37 14.59
N LEU A 208 -5.21 1.69 14.56
CA LEU A 208 -4.45 2.50 15.52
C LEU A 208 -5.37 3.51 16.20
N GLN A 209 -5.72 3.25 17.47
CA GLN A 209 -6.55 4.15 18.27
C GLN A 209 -5.68 5.20 18.95
N PRO A 210 -6.00 6.51 18.79
CA PRO A 210 -5.28 7.56 19.49
C PRO A 210 -5.58 7.53 20.99
N ALA A 211 -4.54 7.76 21.79
CA ALA A 211 -4.60 8.00 23.22
C ALA A 211 -3.65 9.15 23.54
N LEU A 212 -3.54 9.54 24.82
CA LEU A 212 -2.60 10.60 25.19
C LEU A 212 -1.19 10.26 24.68
N GLU A 213 -0.65 11.11 23.78
CA GLU A 213 0.72 11.02 23.24
C GLU A 213 1.10 9.64 22.69
N SER A 214 0.11 8.86 22.24
CA SER A 214 0.33 7.48 21.80
C SER A 214 -0.74 6.97 20.84
N PHE A 215 -0.43 5.86 20.16
CA PHE A 215 -1.40 5.02 19.45
C PHE A 215 -1.38 3.60 20.02
N HIS A 216 -2.58 2.99 20.11
CA HIS A 216 -2.76 1.60 20.54
C HIS A 216 -3.36 0.76 19.43
N GLY A 217 -2.89 -0.48 19.28
CA GLY A 217 -3.44 -1.44 18.33
C GLY A 217 -4.86 -1.86 18.70
N ILE A 218 -5.78 -1.75 17.74
CA ILE A 218 -7.15 -2.27 17.79
C ILE A 218 -7.30 -3.33 16.72
N PHE A 219 -7.97 -4.43 17.07
CA PHE A 219 -8.14 -5.58 16.18
C PHE A 219 -9.60 -6.04 16.17
N ALA A 220 -10.09 -6.36 14.97
CA ALA A 220 -11.42 -6.93 14.83
C ALA A 220 -11.43 -8.38 15.34
N ASN A 221 -12.25 -8.68 16.35
CA ASN A 221 -12.47 -10.03 16.80
C ASN A 221 -13.06 -10.92 15.69
N TYR A 222 -12.86 -12.23 15.78
CA TYR A 222 -13.31 -13.21 14.81
C TYR A 222 -14.83 -13.14 14.61
N PRO A 223 -15.34 -13.15 13.35
CA PRO A 223 -16.77 -13.14 13.07
C PRO A 223 -17.50 -14.35 13.69
N ASP A 224 -18.64 -14.09 14.32
CA ASP A 224 -19.55 -15.12 14.84
C ASP A 224 -20.77 -15.29 13.97
N LYS A 225 -21.54 -14.21 13.77
CA LYS A 225 -22.69 -14.19 12.88
C LYS A 225 -22.46 -13.19 11.74
N GLU A 226 -22.73 -13.66 10.53
CA GLU A 226 -22.61 -12.88 9.32
C GLU A 226 -23.97 -12.88 8.63
N VAL A 227 -24.39 -11.71 8.17
CA VAL A 227 -25.69 -11.52 7.50
C VAL A 227 -25.51 -10.80 6.16
N PRO A 228 -26.21 -11.20 5.10
CA PRO A 228 -26.21 -10.48 3.83
C PRO A 228 -26.68 -9.02 4.03
N TYR A 229 -26.07 -8.10 3.32
CA TYR A 229 -26.36 -6.66 3.37
C TYR A 229 -26.34 -6.06 1.95
N GLU A 230 -27.10 -5.00 1.75
CA GLU A 230 -27.19 -4.30 0.45
C GLU A 230 -27.52 -5.24 -0.75
N GLY A 231 -28.53 -6.06 -0.58
CA GLY A 231 -28.98 -6.98 -1.65
C GLY A 231 -27.91 -7.99 -2.08
N ASP A 232 -27.20 -8.57 -1.12
CA ASP A 232 -26.11 -9.53 -1.32
C ASP A 232 -24.81 -8.96 -1.92
N ASN A 233 -24.62 -7.65 -1.91
CA ASN A 233 -23.33 -7.08 -2.33
C ASN A 233 -22.24 -7.27 -1.27
N LYS A 234 -22.65 -7.29 0.00
CA LYS A 234 -21.77 -7.37 1.18
C LYS A 234 -22.27 -8.38 2.19
N ILE A 235 -21.37 -8.78 3.09
CA ILE A 235 -21.71 -9.55 4.27
C ILE A 235 -21.32 -8.72 5.50
N TYR A 236 -22.31 -8.36 6.30
CA TYR A 236 -22.12 -7.62 7.56
C TYR A 236 -21.86 -8.60 8.72
N VAL A 237 -20.87 -8.29 9.56
CA VAL A 237 -20.59 -9.05 10.78
C VAL A 237 -21.44 -8.51 11.91
N SER A 238 -22.56 -9.18 12.21
CA SER A 238 -23.52 -8.73 13.22
C SER A 238 -23.05 -9.03 14.67
N THR A 239 -22.32 -10.12 14.87
CA THR A 239 -21.70 -10.47 16.18
C THR A 239 -20.30 -11.02 15.99
N ARG A 240 -19.45 -10.82 17.00
CA ARG A 240 -18.07 -11.30 16.99
C ARG A 240 -17.80 -12.17 18.22
N LYS A 241 -16.84 -13.10 18.11
CA LYS A 241 -16.33 -13.92 19.21
C LYS A 241 -15.50 -13.07 20.21
N ASP A 242 -15.11 -13.65 21.31
CA ASP A 242 -14.23 -13.06 22.33
C ASP A 242 -12.74 -13.32 22.07
N TYR A 243 -12.37 -13.63 20.82
CA TYR A 243 -11.00 -13.90 20.39
C TYR A 243 -10.72 -13.37 18.99
N LEU A 244 -9.43 -13.16 18.69
CA LEU A 244 -8.95 -12.70 17.40
C LEU A 244 -8.89 -13.85 16.38
N ILE A 245 -8.38 -15.02 16.80
CA ILE A 245 -8.35 -16.25 16.01
C ILE A 245 -8.66 -17.47 16.90
N PRO A 246 -9.30 -18.51 16.35
CA PRO A 246 -9.78 -19.66 17.15
C PRO A 246 -8.66 -20.57 17.64
N THR A 247 -7.51 -20.58 16.98
CA THR A 247 -6.39 -21.45 17.31
C THR A 247 -5.07 -20.75 17.06
N CYS A 248 -4.21 -20.69 18.10
CA CYS A 248 -2.86 -20.12 17.95
C CYS A 248 -2.01 -20.95 16.98
N GLY A 249 -1.88 -22.26 17.22
CA GLY A 249 -1.03 -23.15 16.42
C GLY A 249 0.46 -22.80 16.51
N LYS A 250 1.28 -23.49 15.71
CA LYS A 250 2.68 -23.11 15.47
C LYS A 250 2.71 -22.15 14.28
N ARG A 251 3.11 -20.90 14.50
CA ARG A 251 3.03 -19.84 13.50
C ARG A 251 3.90 -18.64 13.78
N VAL A 252 4.12 -17.81 12.78
CA VAL A 252 4.56 -16.44 12.94
C VAL A 252 3.33 -15.51 12.98
N PHE A 253 3.39 -14.47 13.81
CA PHE A 253 2.41 -13.39 13.83
C PHE A 253 2.86 -12.23 12.93
N PRO A 254 1.96 -11.32 12.54
CA PRO A 254 2.34 -10.14 11.78
C PRO A 254 3.39 -9.30 12.51
N TRP A 255 4.25 -8.63 11.75
CA TRP A 255 5.16 -7.62 12.26
C TRP A 255 4.42 -6.36 12.65
N ARG A 256 4.78 -5.76 13.77
CA ARG A 256 4.42 -4.40 14.16
C ARG A 256 5.59 -3.51 13.81
N VAL A 257 5.35 -2.54 12.91
CA VAL A 257 6.41 -1.83 12.20
C VAL A 257 6.41 -0.35 12.58
N THR A 258 7.61 0.17 12.89
CA THR A 258 7.89 1.59 13.05
C THR A 258 8.93 1.99 12.00
N GLY A 259 8.50 2.60 10.89
CA GLY A 259 9.39 3.24 9.93
C GLY A 259 9.92 4.57 10.49
N ILE A 260 11.18 4.90 10.27
CA ILE A 260 11.81 6.13 10.79
C ILE A 260 12.65 6.76 9.68
N PHE A 261 12.25 7.95 9.24
CA PHE A 261 12.79 8.62 8.07
C PHE A 261 13.32 10.01 8.41
N ASP A 262 14.47 10.38 7.85
CA ASP A 262 15.10 11.68 8.08
C ASP A 262 14.34 12.85 7.43
N ASN A 263 13.57 12.57 6.36
CA ASN A 263 12.70 13.50 5.64
C ASN A 263 11.63 12.73 4.83
N ALA A 264 10.68 13.45 4.23
CA ALA A 264 9.60 12.88 3.43
C ALA A 264 10.11 12.06 2.23
N SER A 265 11.10 12.57 1.50
CA SER A 265 11.63 11.91 0.30
C SER A 265 12.24 10.54 0.60
N SER A 266 12.85 10.35 1.78
CA SER A 266 13.44 9.04 2.17
C SER A 266 12.40 7.93 2.38
N ILE A 267 11.13 8.26 2.62
CA ILE A 267 10.02 7.28 2.68
C ILE A 267 9.87 6.54 1.36
N LEU A 268 10.05 7.25 0.24
CA LEU A 268 9.82 6.75 -1.11
C LEU A 268 10.80 5.63 -1.53
N GLN A 269 11.94 5.52 -0.85
CA GLN A 269 12.95 4.47 -1.11
C GLN A 269 12.72 3.19 -0.31
N SER A 270 11.95 3.25 0.78
CA SER A 270 11.81 2.13 1.71
C SER A 270 11.09 0.95 1.08
N GLU A 271 11.67 -0.24 1.28
CA GLU A 271 11.08 -1.54 0.96
C GLU A 271 10.79 -2.35 2.24
N LEU A 272 10.78 -1.69 3.41
CA LEU A 272 10.70 -2.33 4.73
C LEU A 272 9.52 -3.31 4.85
N ILE A 273 8.32 -2.90 4.43
CA ILE A 273 7.11 -3.74 4.51
C ILE A 273 7.24 -4.99 3.62
N TYR A 274 7.82 -4.85 2.43
CA TYR A 274 8.06 -5.98 1.54
C TYR A 274 9.12 -6.93 2.12
N LEU A 275 10.23 -6.40 2.64
CA LEU A 275 11.34 -7.20 3.19
C LEU A 275 10.95 -7.95 4.47
N LEU A 276 10.02 -7.42 5.26
CA LEU A 276 9.47 -8.08 6.44
C LEU A 276 8.47 -9.21 6.12
N SER A 277 8.00 -9.30 4.87
CA SER A 277 7.00 -10.27 4.47
C SER A 277 7.60 -11.59 4.00
N GLU A 278 6.81 -12.67 4.07
CA GLU A 278 7.22 -14.00 3.61
C GLU A 278 7.54 -14.03 2.11
N GLU A 279 8.54 -14.80 1.76
CA GLU A 279 8.90 -15.06 0.37
C GLU A 279 7.97 -16.11 -0.26
N LYS A 280 7.92 -16.10 -1.60
CA LYS A 280 7.27 -17.16 -2.34
C LYS A 280 7.93 -18.51 -2.05
N GLU A 281 7.17 -19.57 -2.21
CA GLU A 281 7.74 -20.92 -2.21
C GLU A 281 8.78 -21.06 -3.35
N GLN A 282 9.90 -21.71 -3.07
CA GLN A 282 11.01 -21.83 -4.02
C GLN A 282 10.58 -22.49 -5.35
N ALA A 283 9.68 -23.48 -5.30
CA ALA A 283 9.18 -24.20 -6.46
C ALA A 283 8.07 -23.45 -7.23
N ALA A 284 7.53 -22.34 -6.71
CA ALA A 284 6.43 -21.64 -7.35
C ALA A 284 6.90 -20.86 -8.58
N ASP A 285 6.21 -21.07 -9.70
CA ASP A 285 6.46 -20.38 -10.98
C ASP A 285 5.52 -19.18 -11.13
N TYR A 286 6.12 -17.99 -11.27
CA TYR A 286 5.43 -16.73 -11.52
C TYR A 286 5.92 -16.04 -12.81
N THR A 287 6.59 -16.75 -13.71
CA THR A 287 7.07 -16.19 -14.99
C THR A 287 5.95 -15.70 -15.91
N TRP A 288 4.73 -16.18 -15.68
CA TRP A 288 3.50 -15.79 -16.37
C TRP A 288 2.93 -14.45 -15.89
N VAL A 289 3.35 -13.96 -14.71
CA VAL A 289 2.90 -12.66 -14.19
C VAL A 289 3.52 -11.55 -15.01
N LYS A 290 2.70 -10.78 -15.71
CA LYS A 290 3.14 -9.69 -16.57
C LYS A 290 2.51 -8.38 -16.11
N PRO A 291 3.33 -7.41 -15.69
CA PRO A 291 2.87 -6.04 -15.46
C PRO A 291 2.36 -5.40 -16.75
N GLY A 292 1.52 -4.40 -16.64
CA GLY A 292 1.04 -3.67 -17.80
C GLY A 292 -0.02 -2.63 -17.48
N LYS A 293 -0.39 -1.87 -18.50
CA LYS A 293 -1.50 -0.91 -18.43
C LYS A 293 -2.82 -1.59 -18.74
N VAL A 294 -3.87 -1.05 -18.13
CA VAL A 294 -5.24 -1.59 -18.23
C VAL A 294 -6.17 -0.50 -18.72
N LEU A 295 -6.77 -0.67 -19.88
CA LEU A 295 -7.86 0.18 -20.33
C LEU A 295 -9.13 -0.21 -19.58
N TRP A 296 -9.69 0.73 -18.82
CA TRP A 296 -10.81 0.49 -17.91
C TRP A 296 -12.07 1.23 -18.37
N ASP A 297 -13.22 0.55 -18.36
CA ASP A 297 -14.47 1.03 -18.96
C ASP A 297 -15.41 1.77 -17.99
N TRP A 298 -15.26 1.57 -16.68
CA TRP A 298 -16.25 2.00 -15.70
C TRP A 298 -16.18 3.50 -15.37
N TRP A 299 -14.96 4.05 -15.15
CA TRP A 299 -14.81 5.44 -14.72
C TRP A 299 -15.39 6.42 -15.74
N ASN A 300 -15.14 6.16 -17.03
CA ASN A 300 -15.61 6.99 -18.14
C ASN A 300 -17.05 6.66 -18.57
N ASP A 301 -17.77 5.79 -17.82
CA ASP A 301 -19.14 5.33 -18.10
C ASP A 301 -19.32 4.79 -19.52
N ARG A 302 -18.30 4.17 -20.07
CA ARG A 302 -18.30 3.68 -21.47
C ARG A 302 -18.72 4.76 -22.47
N ASN A 303 -18.45 6.03 -22.15
CA ASN A 303 -18.83 7.21 -22.92
C ASN A 303 -17.95 7.37 -24.17
N ILE A 304 -18.18 6.50 -25.14
CA ILE A 304 -17.50 6.45 -26.42
C ILE A 304 -18.48 6.97 -27.49
N TYR A 305 -18.01 7.90 -28.34
CA TYR A 305 -18.84 8.48 -29.40
C TYR A 305 -18.04 8.71 -30.69
N HIS A 306 -18.69 9.05 -31.79
CA HIS A 306 -18.18 9.00 -33.16
C HIS A 306 -17.84 7.58 -33.62
N ILE A 307 -18.65 6.63 -33.20
CA ILE A 307 -18.61 5.21 -33.55
C ILE A 307 -19.92 4.82 -34.26
N ASN A 308 -19.97 3.65 -34.88
CA ASN A 308 -21.11 3.18 -35.66
C ASN A 308 -21.98 2.13 -34.93
N PHE A 309 -21.81 1.99 -33.63
CA PHE A 309 -22.59 1.11 -32.77
C PHE A 309 -23.00 1.83 -31.47
N LYS A 310 -23.96 1.28 -30.71
CA LYS A 310 -24.36 1.83 -29.41
C LYS A 310 -23.37 1.37 -28.34
N SER A 311 -22.63 2.29 -27.74
CA SER A 311 -21.73 2.00 -26.63
C SER A 311 -22.49 1.65 -25.35
N GLY A 312 -21.90 0.84 -24.49
CA GLY A 312 -22.47 0.38 -23.24
C GLY A 312 -21.93 -0.99 -22.83
N ILE A 313 -22.65 -1.68 -21.94
CA ILE A 313 -22.30 -3.04 -21.52
C ILE A 313 -22.75 -4.02 -22.62
N ASN A 314 -21.91 -4.17 -23.64
CA ASN A 314 -22.18 -5.08 -24.76
C ASN A 314 -20.90 -5.51 -25.47
N THR A 315 -20.98 -6.60 -26.22
CA THR A 315 -19.86 -7.21 -26.93
C THR A 315 -19.15 -6.24 -27.87
N ASP A 316 -19.90 -5.42 -28.62
CA ASP A 316 -19.30 -4.49 -29.62
C ASP A 316 -18.43 -3.42 -28.95
N THR A 317 -18.86 -2.91 -27.80
CA THR A 317 -18.05 -1.98 -26.99
C THR A 317 -16.72 -2.62 -26.57
N TYR A 318 -16.75 -3.84 -26.08
CA TYR A 318 -15.55 -4.52 -25.62
C TYR A 318 -14.62 -4.94 -26.75
N LEU A 319 -15.13 -5.34 -27.89
CA LEU A 319 -14.32 -5.59 -29.10
C LEU A 319 -13.64 -4.31 -29.56
N TYR A 320 -14.32 -3.16 -29.52
CA TYR A 320 -13.75 -1.85 -29.82
C TYR A 320 -12.64 -1.47 -28.83
N LEU A 321 -12.85 -1.70 -27.52
CA LEU A 321 -11.80 -1.45 -26.50
C LEU A 321 -10.58 -2.34 -26.72
N VAL A 322 -10.76 -3.59 -27.12
CA VAL A 322 -9.67 -4.51 -27.47
C VAL A 322 -8.89 -3.98 -28.69
N ASP A 323 -9.57 -3.53 -29.75
CA ASP A 323 -8.91 -2.94 -30.91
C ASP A 323 -8.13 -1.68 -30.55
N TYR A 324 -8.70 -0.84 -29.68
CA TYR A 324 -8.05 0.37 -29.20
C TYR A 324 -6.80 0.03 -28.37
N ALA A 325 -6.90 -0.92 -27.45
CA ALA A 325 -5.79 -1.40 -26.64
C ALA A 325 -4.66 -1.97 -27.51
N ALA A 326 -4.99 -2.83 -28.47
CA ALA A 326 -4.02 -3.40 -29.43
C ALA A 326 -3.33 -2.33 -30.27
N LYS A 327 -4.09 -1.37 -30.82
CA LYS A 327 -3.55 -0.23 -31.61
C LYS A 327 -2.54 0.59 -30.82
N HIS A 328 -2.75 0.76 -29.52
CA HIS A 328 -1.95 1.62 -28.66
C HIS A 328 -0.98 0.87 -27.76
N HIS A 329 -0.82 -0.45 -27.95
CA HIS A 329 0.08 -1.33 -27.17
C HIS A 329 -0.24 -1.30 -25.67
N ILE A 330 -1.52 -1.28 -25.32
CA ILE A 330 -2.02 -1.44 -23.94
C ILE A 330 -2.22 -2.92 -23.70
N GLU A 331 -1.67 -3.44 -22.61
CA GLU A 331 -1.59 -4.88 -22.34
C GLU A 331 -2.93 -5.52 -22.01
N TYR A 332 -3.83 -4.77 -21.33
CA TYR A 332 -5.08 -5.33 -20.80
C TYR A 332 -6.28 -4.42 -21.05
N VAL A 333 -7.46 -5.07 -21.06
CA VAL A 333 -8.76 -4.42 -20.94
C VAL A 333 -9.46 -5.03 -19.72
N LEU A 334 -9.92 -4.18 -18.81
CA LEU A 334 -10.77 -4.58 -17.69
C LEU A 334 -12.23 -4.34 -18.07
N ILE A 335 -13.01 -5.40 -18.05
CA ILE A 335 -14.47 -5.38 -18.16
C ILE A 335 -15.04 -5.32 -16.76
N ASP A 336 -15.55 -4.17 -16.36
CA ASP A 336 -16.07 -3.89 -15.04
C ASP A 336 -17.50 -4.43 -14.86
N GLU A 337 -18.26 -4.05 -13.84
CA GLU A 337 -19.57 -4.59 -13.48
C GLU A 337 -20.53 -4.65 -14.66
N GLY A 338 -21.31 -5.76 -14.76
CA GLY A 338 -22.41 -5.93 -15.69
C GLY A 338 -22.20 -6.99 -16.77
N TRP A 339 -21.06 -7.63 -16.88
CA TRP A 339 -20.79 -8.71 -17.86
C TRP A 339 -21.45 -10.04 -17.48
N SER A 340 -21.80 -10.26 -16.21
CA SER A 340 -22.47 -11.45 -15.68
C SER A 340 -23.73 -11.09 -14.90
N ALA A 341 -24.52 -12.10 -14.55
CA ALA A 341 -25.62 -11.94 -13.61
C ALA A 341 -25.11 -11.49 -12.24
N ARG A 342 -25.92 -10.69 -11.54
CA ARG A 342 -25.53 -10.01 -10.29
C ARG A 342 -24.92 -10.94 -9.23
N ASN A 343 -25.43 -12.18 -9.10
CA ASN A 343 -25.04 -13.13 -8.04
C ASN A 343 -24.51 -14.45 -8.60
N ASP A 344 -24.23 -14.52 -9.91
CA ASP A 344 -23.72 -15.72 -10.56
C ASP A 344 -22.73 -15.35 -11.67
N LEU A 345 -21.46 -15.72 -11.48
CA LEU A 345 -20.37 -15.43 -12.40
C LEU A 345 -20.34 -16.34 -13.63
N LEU A 346 -21.11 -17.42 -13.62
CA LEU A 346 -21.18 -18.39 -14.72
C LEU A 346 -22.36 -18.11 -15.68
N THR A 347 -23.31 -17.29 -15.25
CA THR A 347 -24.40 -16.79 -16.08
C THR A 347 -24.03 -15.46 -16.70
N LEU A 348 -23.72 -15.43 -18.00
CA LEU A 348 -23.36 -14.23 -18.73
C LEU A 348 -24.57 -13.29 -18.92
N ASN A 349 -24.28 -11.98 -18.96
CA ASN A 349 -25.21 -11.02 -19.52
C ASN A 349 -25.44 -11.36 -21.00
N PRO A 350 -26.71 -11.48 -21.49
CA PRO A 350 -27.00 -11.89 -22.87
C PRO A 350 -26.39 -10.95 -23.93
N ASP A 351 -26.11 -9.69 -23.58
CA ASP A 351 -25.50 -8.72 -24.48
C ASP A 351 -23.95 -8.81 -24.52
N VAL A 352 -23.34 -9.66 -23.66
CA VAL A 352 -21.87 -9.73 -23.49
C VAL A 352 -21.36 -11.15 -23.69
N ASP A 353 -20.72 -11.39 -24.81
CA ASP A 353 -20.09 -12.68 -25.16
C ASP A 353 -18.61 -12.70 -24.70
N ILE A 354 -18.37 -13.02 -23.42
CA ILE A 354 -17.02 -13.09 -22.83
C ILE A 354 -16.12 -14.08 -23.60
N PRO A 355 -16.53 -15.33 -23.93
CA PRO A 355 -15.71 -16.23 -24.74
C PRO A 355 -15.21 -15.61 -26.04
N ARG A 356 -16.12 -14.99 -26.82
CA ARG A 356 -15.80 -14.32 -28.08
C ARG A 356 -14.82 -13.14 -27.86
N ILE A 357 -15.05 -12.33 -26.85
CA ILE A 357 -14.17 -11.18 -26.51
C ILE A 357 -12.78 -11.67 -26.15
N CYS A 358 -12.64 -12.69 -25.31
CA CYS A 358 -11.35 -13.26 -24.90
C CYS A 358 -10.60 -13.90 -26.07
N GLU A 359 -11.29 -14.63 -26.94
CA GLU A 359 -10.69 -15.20 -28.16
C GLU A 359 -10.17 -14.10 -29.09
N TYR A 360 -10.98 -13.06 -29.29
CA TYR A 360 -10.60 -11.91 -30.11
C TYR A 360 -9.42 -11.15 -29.53
N ALA A 361 -9.44 -10.87 -28.21
CA ALA A 361 -8.36 -10.20 -27.49
C ALA A 361 -7.05 -10.99 -27.57
N THR A 362 -7.10 -12.30 -27.39
CA THR A 362 -5.94 -13.18 -27.53
C THR A 362 -5.30 -13.09 -28.91
N LYS A 363 -6.08 -13.06 -29.99
CA LYS A 363 -5.61 -12.88 -31.37
C LYS A 363 -4.93 -11.52 -31.59
N LYS A 364 -5.34 -10.52 -30.81
CA LYS A 364 -4.79 -9.15 -30.87
C LYS A 364 -3.62 -8.92 -29.88
N GLY A 365 -3.28 -9.91 -29.05
CA GLY A 365 -2.23 -9.80 -28.04
C GLY A 365 -2.65 -9.01 -26.79
N VAL A 366 -3.96 -8.84 -26.53
CA VAL A 366 -4.52 -8.12 -25.40
C VAL A 366 -5.10 -9.11 -24.39
N GLY A 367 -4.83 -8.89 -23.09
CA GLY A 367 -5.40 -9.69 -22.01
C GLY A 367 -6.73 -9.10 -21.51
N ILE A 368 -7.69 -9.96 -21.20
CA ILE A 368 -8.97 -9.55 -20.59
C ILE A 368 -8.91 -9.78 -19.08
N GLN A 369 -9.37 -8.80 -18.31
CA GLN A 369 -9.62 -8.92 -16.88
C GLN A 369 -11.12 -8.72 -16.61
N LEU A 370 -11.65 -9.38 -15.58
CA LEU A 370 -13.07 -9.32 -15.22
C LEU A 370 -13.22 -8.79 -13.80
N TRP A 371 -14.19 -7.92 -13.59
CA TRP A 371 -14.60 -7.46 -12.27
C TRP A 371 -15.55 -8.46 -11.60
N SER A 372 -15.46 -8.57 -10.28
CA SER A 372 -16.43 -9.30 -9.46
C SER A 372 -16.46 -8.74 -8.04
N LYS A 373 -17.63 -8.79 -7.39
CA LYS A 373 -17.70 -8.60 -5.94
C LYS A 373 -17.16 -9.84 -5.21
N TRP A 374 -16.51 -9.63 -4.06
CA TRP A 374 -15.90 -10.72 -3.30
C TRP A 374 -16.89 -11.82 -2.88
N VAL A 375 -18.15 -11.47 -2.61
CA VAL A 375 -19.19 -12.43 -2.21
C VAL A 375 -19.44 -13.49 -3.28
N ASN A 376 -19.39 -13.10 -4.56
CA ASN A 376 -19.54 -14.05 -5.68
C ASN A 376 -18.31 -14.96 -5.78
N ILE A 377 -17.10 -14.39 -5.67
CA ILE A 377 -15.86 -15.19 -5.64
C ILE A 377 -15.88 -16.15 -4.44
N MET A 378 -16.30 -15.73 -3.26
CA MET A 378 -16.40 -16.62 -2.09
C MET A 378 -17.33 -17.82 -2.34
N ARG A 379 -18.43 -17.60 -3.07
CA ARG A 379 -19.43 -18.66 -3.35
C ARG A 379 -19.02 -19.60 -4.48
N GLN A 380 -18.26 -19.12 -5.48
CA GLN A 380 -18.02 -19.80 -6.76
C GLN A 380 -16.53 -19.80 -7.17
N MET A 381 -15.58 -19.66 -6.24
CA MET A 381 -14.16 -19.44 -6.57
C MET A 381 -13.60 -20.52 -7.50
N ASP A 382 -13.84 -21.78 -7.19
CA ASP A 382 -13.27 -22.91 -7.94
C ASP A 382 -13.83 -22.99 -9.36
N GLU A 383 -15.14 -22.90 -9.49
CA GLU A 383 -15.84 -22.96 -10.76
C GLU A 383 -15.58 -21.72 -11.61
N ALA A 384 -15.62 -20.53 -11.00
CA ALA A 384 -15.39 -19.26 -11.68
C ALA A 384 -13.96 -19.15 -12.22
N PHE A 385 -12.93 -19.43 -11.40
CA PHE A 385 -11.55 -19.32 -11.86
C PHE A 385 -11.19 -20.38 -12.90
N ALA A 386 -11.73 -21.61 -12.77
CA ALA A 386 -11.61 -22.62 -13.81
C ALA A 386 -12.23 -22.16 -15.14
N GLN A 387 -13.43 -21.55 -15.07
CA GLN A 387 -14.12 -21.03 -16.24
C GLN A 387 -13.41 -19.82 -16.85
N PHE A 388 -12.91 -18.90 -16.02
CA PHE A 388 -12.13 -17.74 -16.46
C PHE A 388 -10.85 -18.17 -17.20
N SER A 389 -10.14 -19.14 -16.65
CA SER A 389 -8.96 -19.72 -17.30
C SER A 389 -9.31 -20.38 -18.64
N LYS A 390 -10.44 -21.10 -18.72
CA LYS A 390 -10.92 -21.73 -19.95
C LYS A 390 -11.31 -20.69 -21.02
N TRP A 391 -11.88 -19.55 -20.64
CA TRP A 391 -12.16 -18.44 -21.56
C TRP A 391 -10.90 -17.69 -21.99
N GLY A 392 -9.79 -17.84 -21.25
CA GLY A 392 -8.52 -17.14 -21.53
C GLY A 392 -8.39 -15.79 -20.80
N VAL A 393 -9.22 -15.54 -19.78
CA VAL A 393 -9.11 -14.38 -18.88
C VAL A 393 -7.74 -14.34 -18.22
N LYS A 394 -7.17 -13.16 -18.03
CA LYS A 394 -5.81 -12.94 -17.48
C LYS A 394 -5.81 -12.40 -16.07
N GLY A 395 -6.92 -11.88 -15.57
CA GLY A 395 -6.97 -11.34 -14.22
C GLY A 395 -8.38 -11.08 -13.74
N VAL A 396 -8.49 -10.78 -12.46
CA VAL A 396 -9.74 -10.45 -11.78
C VAL A 396 -9.56 -9.26 -10.84
N LYS A 397 -10.46 -8.27 -10.97
CA LYS A 397 -10.65 -7.19 -9.99
C LYS A 397 -11.73 -7.65 -9.03
N ILE A 398 -11.39 -7.77 -7.74
CA ILE A 398 -12.30 -8.25 -6.69
C ILE A 398 -12.63 -7.09 -5.76
N ASP A 399 -13.89 -6.72 -5.72
CA ASP A 399 -14.37 -5.51 -5.09
C ASP A 399 -15.24 -5.75 -3.85
N PHE A 400 -15.49 -4.66 -3.11
CA PHE A 400 -16.33 -4.61 -1.92
C PHE A 400 -15.79 -5.41 -0.73
N MET A 401 -14.46 -5.53 -0.62
CA MET A 401 -13.79 -6.36 0.39
C MET A 401 -13.99 -5.88 1.85
N ASP A 402 -14.19 -4.62 2.09
CA ASP A 402 -14.60 -3.83 3.27
C ASP A 402 -14.27 -4.35 4.68
N ARG A 403 -13.40 -5.36 4.83
CA ARG A 403 -13.05 -6.03 6.10
C ARG A 403 -11.60 -6.45 6.15
N ASN A 404 -11.05 -6.50 7.37
CA ASN A 404 -9.70 -7.02 7.66
C ASN A 404 -9.67 -7.93 8.90
N ASP A 405 -10.82 -8.50 9.34
CA ASP A 405 -10.77 -9.56 10.36
C ASP A 405 -10.07 -10.82 9.84
N ALA A 406 -9.66 -11.70 10.75
CA ALA A 406 -8.86 -12.89 10.39
C ALA A 406 -9.52 -13.79 9.32
N LYS A 407 -10.86 -13.88 9.30
CA LYS A 407 -11.58 -14.67 8.29
C LYS A 407 -11.43 -14.03 6.90
N MET A 408 -11.58 -12.71 6.81
CA MET A 408 -11.40 -11.98 5.55
C MET A 408 -9.94 -12.00 5.09
N VAL A 409 -8.97 -11.77 5.99
CA VAL A 409 -7.53 -11.85 5.65
C VAL A 409 -7.19 -13.24 5.09
N ASN A 410 -7.74 -14.30 5.67
CA ASN A 410 -7.57 -15.66 5.14
C ASN A 410 -8.19 -15.81 3.74
N PHE A 411 -9.32 -15.17 3.47
CA PHE A 411 -9.93 -15.16 2.13
C PHE A 411 -9.03 -14.50 1.08
N TYR A 412 -8.35 -13.39 1.39
CA TYR A 412 -7.36 -12.79 0.49
C TYR A 412 -6.25 -13.77 0.10
N GLU A 413 -5.73 -14.53 1.08
CA GLU A 413 -4.69 -15.54 0.81
C GLU A 413 -5.25 -16.71 -0.03
N GLN A 414 -6.47 -17.18 0.25
CA GLN A 414 -7.13 -18.23 -0.55
C GLN A 414 -7.32 -17.80 -2.00
N VAL A 415 -7.75 -16.55 -2.24
CA VAL A 415 -7.84 -15.99 -3.59
C VAL A 415 -6.48 -15.98 -4.27
N ALA A 416 -5.42 -15.51 -3.58
CA ALA A 416 -4.08 -15.46 -4.13
C ALA A 416 -3.57 -16.84 -4.57
N ILE A 417 -3.76 -17.86 -3.72
CA ILE A 417 -3.39 -19.26 -3.99
C ILE A 417 -4.18 -19.78 -5.20
N LYS A 418 -5.50 -19.63 -5.19
CA LYS A 418 -6.36 -20.14 -6.25
C LYS A 418 -6.10 -19.44 -7.58
N ALA A 419 -5.96 -18.10 -7.57
CA ALA A 419 -5.64 -17.33 -8.76
C ALA A 419 -4.28 -17.73 -9.36
N THR A 420 -3.28 -18.07 -8.53
CA THR A 420 -1.99 -18.60 -9.01
C THR A 420 -2.17 -19.91 -9.77
N GLN A 421 -3.02 -20.83 -9.28
CA GLN A 421 -3.28 -22.11 -9.95
C GLN A 421 -3.86 -21.93 -11.36
N TYR A 422 -4.68 -20.90 -11.56
CA TYR A 422 -5.32 -20.58 -12.85
C TYR A 422 -4.61 -19.47 -13.63
N LYS A 423 -3.42 -19.02 -13.16
CA LYS A 423 -2.62 -17.96 -13.78
C LYS A 423 -3.41 -16.65 -13.98
N LEU A 424 -4.12 -16.21 -12.92
CA LEU A 424 -4.89 -14.98 -12.89
C LEU A 424 -4.15 -13.92 -12.07
N LEU A 425 -4.01 -12.71 -12.64
CA LEU A 425 -3.62 -11.51 -11.92
C LEU A 425 -4.77 -11.07 -11.01
N VAL A 426 -4.46 -10.45 -9.89
CA VAL A 426 -5.48 -10.01 -8.91
C VAL A 426 -5.27 -8.54 -8.55
N ASP A 427 -6.37 -7.81 -8.56
CA ASP A 427 -6.54 -6.49 -8.00
C ASP A 427 -7.67 -6.52 -6.97
N PHE A 428 -7.46 -5.93 -5.78
CA PHE A 428 -8.47 -5.87 -4.73
C PHE A 428 -8.96 -4.44 -4.51
N HIS A 429 -10.28 -4.24 -4.53
CA HIS A 429 -10.93 -2.95 -4.28
C HIS A 429 -11.80 -2.97 -3.02
N GLY A 430 -12.12 -1.79 -2.47
CA GLY A 430 -12.74 -1.66 -1.15
C GLY A 430 -11.92 -2.40 -0.07
N SER A 431 -10.62 -2.41 -0.18
CA SER A 431 -9.70 -3.31 0.52
C SER A 431 -8.75 -2.56 1.45
N TYR A 432 -8.33 -3.22 2.54
CA TYR A 432 -7.28 -2.63 3.37
C TYR A 432 -5.97 -2.44 2.59
N PRO A 433 -5.12 -1.44 2.96
CA PRO A 433 -3.85 -1.19 2.30
C PRO A 433 -2.94 -2.42 2.30
N ASN A 434 -2.01 -2.47 1.35
CA ASN A 434 -1.10 -3.61 1.20
C ASN A 434 -0.17 -3.76 2.41
N GLU A 435 0.05 -5.00 2.86
CA GLU A 435 0.90 -5.36 4.01
C GLU A 435 2.06 -6.29 3.61
N GLY A 436 2.37 -6.34 2.30
CA GLY A 436 3.50 -7.12 1.77
C GLY A 436 3.19 -8.54 1.29
N MET A 437 1.92 -9.01 1.35
CA MET A 437 1.50 -10.36 0.89
C MET A 437 1.96 -10.67 -0.56
N ARG A 438 2.14 -9.64 -1.39
CA ARG A 438 2.66 -9.75 -2.76
C ARG A 438 4.08 -10.34 -2.87
N ARG A 439 4.89 -10.36 -1.81
CA ARG A 439 6.20 -11.03 -1.82
C ARG A 439 6.05 -12.53 -1.97
N LYS A 440 5.05 -13.09 -1.31
CA LYS A 440 4.70 -14.53 -1.38
C LYS A 440 3.88 -14.86 -2.62
N TYR A 441 2.99 -13.95 -3.02
CA TYR A 441 2.05 -14.11 -4.14
C TYR A 441 2.20 -12.95 -5.14
N PRO A 442 3.19 -13.00 -6.06
CA PRO A 442 3.47 -11.93 -7.02
C PRO A 442 2.33 -11.61 -8.00
N ASN A 443 1.34 -12.48 -8.14
CA ASN A 443 0.13 -12.24 -8.92
C ASN A 443 -0.85 -11.26 -8.25
N LEU A 444 -0.66 -10.92 -6.98
CA LEU A 444 -1.35 -9.80 -6.34
C LEU A 444 -0.70 -8.49 -6.80
N MET A 445 -1.22 -7.90 -7.87
CA MET A 445 -0.56 -6.81 -8.59
C MET A 445 -0.71 -5.47 -7.91
N THR A 446 -1.93 -5.16 -7.47
CA THR A 446 -2.28 -3.86 -6.87
C THR A 446 -3.45 -4.01 -5.92
N ARG A 447 -3.73 -2.99 -5.13
CA ARG A 447 -4.92 -2.84 -4.27
C ARG A 447 -5.32 -1.39 -4.17
N GLU A 448 -6.62 -1.14 -4.02
CA GLU A 448 -7.11 0.20 -3.73
C GLU A 448 -6.71 0.66 -2.30
N GLY A 449 -7.57 0.59 -1.32
CA GLY A 449 -7.33 1.05 0.05
C GLY A 449 -6.89 2.52 0.13
N VAL A 450 -7.51 3.36 -0.69
CA VAL A 450 -7.23 4.79 -0.86
C VAL A 450 -8.42 5.46 -1.51
N ILE A 451 -8.66 6.74 -1.24
CA ILE A 451 -9.54 7.55 -2.08
C ILE A 451 -8.88 7.70 -3.44
N GLY A 452 -9.36 6.98 -4.45
CA GLY A 452 -8.89 7.03 -5.83
C GLY A 452 -9.63 8.05 -6.69
N LEU A 453 -9.26 8.12 -7.97
CA LEU A 453 -9.91 9.00 -8.95
C LEU A 453 -11.41 8.72 -9.10
N GLU A 454 -11.87 7.51 -8.77
CA GLU A 454 -13.28 7.12 -8.78
C GLU A 454 -14.17 8.10 -8.03
N TYR A 455 -13.70 8.60 -6.88
CA TYR A 455 -14.43 9.53 -6.03
C TYR A 455 -14.85 10.82 -6.75
N ASN A 456 -14.12 11.22 -7.77
CA ASN A 456 -14.48 12.40 -8.56
C ASN A 456 -15.79 12.27 -9.36
N LYS A 457 -16.37 11.05 -9.48
CA LYS A 457 -17.70 10.85 -10.06
C LYS A 457 -18.82 11.34 -9.14
N TRP A 458 -18.64 11.28 -7.79
CA TRP A 458 -19.68 11.58 -6.79
C TRP A 458 -19.23 12.42 -5.60
N SER A 459 -17.98 12.88 -5.58
CA SER A 459 -17.40 13.57 -4.42
C SER A 459 -16.27 14.50 -4.83
N LYS A 460 -15.97 15.48 -3.98
CA LYS A 460 -14.83 16.39 -4.09
C LYS A 460 -13.61 15.95 -3.29
N ARG A 461 -13.62 14.74 -2.71
CA ARG A 461 -12.62 14.26 -1.75
C ARG A 461 -11.26 13.93 -2.36
N ALA A 462 -11.19 13.47 -3.60
CA ALA A 462 -9.93 13.25 -4.31
C ALA A 462 -9.31 14.60 -4.72
N THR A 463 -8.69 15.29 -3.76
CA THR A 463 -8.09 16.60 -3.93
C THR A 463 -6.61 16.53 -4.26
N VAL A 464 -6.06 17.59 -4.86
CA VAL A 464 -4.61 17.68 -5.14
C VAL A 464 -3.73 17.62 -3.88
N THR A 465 -4.25 18.02 -2.70
CA THR A 465 -3.56 17.84 -1.42
C THR A 465 -3.54 16.36 -1.01
N HIS A 466 -4.66 15.65 -1.18
CA HIS A 466 -4.71 14.20 -0.97
C HIS A 466 -3.70 13.49 -1.88
N ASP A 467 -3.64 13.88 -3.15
CA ASP A 467 -2.77 13.27 -4.16
C ASP A 467 -1.27 13.37 -3.83
N VAL A 468 -0.85 14.37 -3.05
CA VAL A 468 0.54 14.55 -2.59
C VAL A 468 0.80 14.05 -1.16
N ILE A 469 -0.23 13.49 -0.47
CA ILE A 469 -0.07 12.77 0.81
C ILE A 469 0.12 11.27 0.55
N ILE A 470 -0.71 10.68 -0.29
CA ILE A 470 -0.79 9.23 -0.47
C ILE A 470 0.52 8.57 -0.95
N PRO A 471 1.42 9.20 -1.74
CA PRO A 471 2.69 8.58 -2.09
C PRO A 471 3.61 8.34 -0.89
N TYR A 472 3.54 9.19 0.11
CA TYR A 472 4.37 9.07 1.32
C TYR A 472 3.79 8.09 2.34
N LEU A 473 2.48 8.00 2.46
CA LEU A 473 1.81 7.16 3.46
C LEU A 473 1.30 5.86 2.83
N ARG A 474 0.23 5.95 2.01
CA ARG A 474 -0.43 4.77 1.46
C ARG A 474 0.52 3.90 0.60
N MET A 475 1.32 4.54 -0.24
CA MET A 475 2.22 3.83 -1.15
C MET A 475 3.46 3.24 -0.45
N TRP A 476 3.80 3.70 0.76
CA TRP A 476 4.86 3.10 1.56
C TRP A 476 4.61 1.61 1.86
N VAL A 477 3.36 1.24 2.11
CA VAL A 477 2.99 -0.15 2.40
C VAL A 477 2.84 -1.02 1.13
N GLY A 478 2.75 -0.42 -0.07
CA GLY A 478 2.70 -1.17 -1.33
C GLY A 478 1.98 -0.43 -2.45
N PRO A 479 1.92 -1.04 -3.65
CA PRO A 479 1.26 -0.45 -4.81
C PRO A 479 -0.21 -0.16 -4.53
N MET A 480 -0.74 0.85 -5.23
CA MET A 480 -2.13 1.26 -5.09
C MET A 480 -2.79 1.43 -6.46
N ASP A 481 -4.06 1.01 -6.56
CA ASP A 481 -4.89 1.28 -7.72
C ASP A 481 -5.66 2.59 -7.53
N TYR A 482 -5.01 3.70 -7.86
CA TYR A 482 -5.59 5.05 -7.82
C TYR A 482 -6.43 5.37 -9.05
N THR A 483 -6.23 4.67 -10.16
CA THR A 483 -6.92 4.82 -11.45
C THR A 483 -6.74 6.19 -12.15
N PRO A 484 -5.50 6.72 -12.34
CA PRO A 484 -5.28 8.02 -12.97
C PRO A 484 -5.61 8.04 -14.46
N GLY A 485 -5.57 9.24 -15.10
CA GLY A 485 -5.62 9.37 -16.55
C GLY A 485 -6.73 10.25 -17.10
N ALA A 486 -7.46 10.99 -16.25
CA ALA A 486 -8.51 11.89 -16.69
C ALA A 486 -8.03 12.96 -17.68
N MET A 487 -8.76 13.13 -18.79
CA MET A 487 -8.52 14.16 -19.79
C MET A 487 -9.44 15.38 -19.61
N LEU A 488 -10.45 15.30 -18.76
CA LEU A 488 -11.16 16.45 -18.22
C LEU A 488 -10.57 16.80 -16.86
N ASN A 489 -10.03 18.01 -16.74
CA ASN A 489 -9.30 18.49 -15.57
C ASN A 489 -9.86 19.82 -15.13
N ALA A 490 -10.02 20.02 -13.82
CA ALA A 490 -10.64 21.22 -13.26
C ALA A 490 -9.92 21.66 -11.97
N HIS A 491 -9.99 22.95 -11.69
CA HIS A 491 -9.70 23.48 -10.36
C HIS A 491 -10.93 23.38 -9.47
N PRO A 492 -10.79 23.45 -8.13
CA PRO A 492 -11.93 23.29 -7.21
C PRO A 492 -13.14 24.17 -7.51
N GLU A 493 -12.92 25.38 -8.07
CA GLU A 493 -13.98 26.34 -8.42
C GLU A 493 -14.79 25.93 -9.64
N THR A 494 -14.23 25.11 -10.52
CA THR A 494 -14.86 24.65 -11.77
C THR A 494 -15.13 23.15 -11.79
N PHE A 495 -14.75 22.46 -10.72
CA PHE A 495 -15.00 21.04 -10.55
C PHE A 495 -16.47 20.80 -10.11
N TYR A 496 -17.10 19.81 -10.73
CA TYR A 496 -18.38 19.26 -10.31
C TYR A 496 -18.44 17.75 -10.53
N GLU A 497 -19.14 17.05 -9.69
CA GLU A 497 -19.35 15.61 -9.77
C GLU A 497 -20.18 15.25 -11.00
N ASN A 498 -19.73 14.24 -11.77
CA ASN A 498 -20.44 13.79 -12.96
C ASN A 498 -20.21 12.29 -13.19
N GLN A 499 -21.29 11.52 -13.20
CA GLN A 499 -21.23 10.06 -13.38
C GLN A 499 -20.87 9.65 -14.79
N HIS A 500 -21.28 10.42 -15.81
CA HIS A 500 -21.17 10.04 -17.21
C HIS A 500 -19.96 10.65 -17.93
N GLU A 501 -19.49 11.78 -17.47
CA GLU A 501 -18.35 12.49 -18.02
C GLU A 501 -17.50 13.07 -16.88
N PRO A 502 -16.89 12.21 -16.06
CA PRO A 502 -16.18 12.65 -14.89
C PRO A 502 -14.92 13.44 -15.23
N MET A 503 -14.47 14.25 -14.27
CA MET A 503 -13.26 15.06 -14.35
C MET A 503 -12.38 14.87 -13.13
N SER A 504 -11.06 15.11 -13.24
CA SER A 504 -10.17 15.17 -12.09
C SER A 504 -10.03 16.58 -11.55
N GLN A 505 -9.66 16.69 -10.28
CA GLN A 505 -9.08 17.92 -9.74
C GLN A 505 -7.60 18.04 -10.12
N GLY A 506 -7.07 19.28 -10.15
CA GLY A 506 -5.70 19.56 -10.60
C GLY A 506 -5.55 19.68 -12.12
N THR A 507 -4.33 19.92 -12.59
CA THR A 507 -4.06 20.12 -14.01
C THR A 507 -3.94 18.81 -14.78
N ARG A 508 -3.90 18.89 -16.11
CA ARG A 508 -3.60 17.76 -16.97
C ARG A 508 -2.22 17.18 -16.68
N SER A 509 -1.23 18.03 -16.48
CA SER A 509 0.14 17.62 -16.19
C SER A 509 0.26 16.87 -14.87
N HIS A 510 -0.58 17.23 -13.89
CA HIS A 510 -0.71 16.49 -12.62
C HIS A 510 -1.14 15.03 -12.86
N GLN A 511 -2.19 14.81 -13.68
CA GLN A 511 -2.67 13.47 -14.01
C GLN A 511 -1.62 12.63 -14.75
N LEU A 512 -0.84 13.24 -15.65
CA LEU A 512 0.21 12.50 -16.34
C LEU A 512 1.38 12.16 -15.42
N ALA A 513 1.77 13.08 -14.54
CA ALA A 513 2.86 12.86 -13.60
C ALA A 513 2.55 11.73 -12.60
N MET A 514 1.28 11.46 -12.30
CA MET A 514 0.87 10.33 -11.45
C MET A 514 1.36 8.98 -11.99
N TYR A 515 1.46 8.80 -13.30
CA TYR A 515 1.99 7.55 -13.89
C TYR A 515 3.46 7.31 -13.59
N VAL A 516 4.23 8.35 -13.28
CA VAL A 516 5.61 8.23 -12.81
C VAL A 516 5.66 8.13 -11.29
N VAL A 517 4.86 8.94 -10.59
CA VAL A 517 4.91 9.07 -9.12
C VAL A 517 4.27 7.85 -8.44
N TYR A 518 3.10 7.41 -8.88
CA TYR A 518 2.38 6.31 -8.25
C TYR A 518 2.90 4.94 -8.68
N GLU A 519 2.83 3.99 -7.78
CA GLU A 519 3.24 2.61 -8.03
C GLU A 519 2.02 1.72 -8.22
N SER A 520 1.87 1.19 -9.42
CA SER A 520 0.93 0.13 -9.73
C SER A 520 1.48 -0.68 -10.90
N PRO A 521 2.00 -1.90 -10.66
CA PRO A 521 2.43 -2.77 -11.76
C PRO A 521 1.29 -3.14 -12.71
N LEU A 522 0.05 -3.01 -12.25
CA LEU A 522 -1.17 -3.13 -13.06
C LEU A 522 -1.85 -1.76 -13.05
N GLN A 523 -1.48 -0.90 -14.01
CA GLN A 523 -1.80 0.52 -13.99
C GLN A 523 -3.01 0.85 -14.86
N MET A 524 -4.09 1.30 -14.23
CA MET A 524 -5.31 1.70 -14.95
C MET A 524 -5.10 2.94 -15.81
N ILE A 525 -5.80 2.96 -16.95
CA ILE A 525 -6.01 4.10 -17.85
C ILE A 525 -7.51 4.38 -17.83
N SER A 526 -7.92 5.42 -17.11
CA SER A 526 -9.32 5.59 -16.70
C SER A 526 -10.23 6.24 -17.74
N ASP A 527 -9.72 7.11 -18.62
CA ASP A 527 -10.58 7.84 -19.54
C ASP A 527 -10.93 7.03 -20.81
N SER A 528 -11.91 7.52 -21.55
CA SER A 528 -12.41 6.83 -22.74
C SER A 528 -11.50 7.01 -23.96
N PRO A 529 -11.51 6.03 -24.90
CA PRO A 529 -10.83 6.17 -26.19
C PRO A 529 -11.09 7.51 -26.89
N THR A 530 -12.33 7.98 -26.90
CA THR A 530 -12.71 9.25 -27.52
C THR A 530 -12.02 10.46 -26.87
N LYS A 531 -11.84 10.45 -25.54
CA LYS A 531 -11.15 11.52 -24.83
C LYS A 531 -9.64 11.47 -25.09
N TYR A 532 -9.05 10.28 -25.14
CA TYR A 532 -7.64 10.12 -25.49
C TYR A 532 -7.34 10.53 -26.93
N ASP A 533 -8.18 10.18 -27.90
CA ASP A 533 -8.02 10.59 -29.30
C ASP A 533 -8.09 12.10 -29.46
N LYS A 534 -8.89 12.81 -28.67
CA LYS A 534 -8.92 14.28 -28.65
C LYS A 534 -7.69 14.91 -27.97
N ASN A 535 -6.93 14.12 -27.22
CA ASN A 535 -5.77 14.56 -26.42
C ASN A 535 -4.53 13.68 -26.71
N LEU A 536 -4.33 13.32 -27.98
CA LEU A 536 -3.28 12.37 -28.40
C LEU A 536 -1.90 12.70 -27.85
N ARG A 537 -1.50 13.98 -27.82
CA ARG A 537 -0.18 14.38 -27.29
C ARG A 537 0.01 13.95 -25.82
N SER A 538 -0.98 14.16 -24.98
CA SER A 538 -0.96 13.72 -23.56
C SER A 538 -1.03 12.20 -23.47
N PHE A 539 -1.85 11.56 -24.29
CA PHE A 539 -1.99 10.10 -24.28
C PHE A 539 -0.69 9.39 -24.71
N GLU A 540 0.08 9.95 -25.64
CA GLU A 540 1.40 9.43 -26.02
C GLU A 540 2.36 9.39 -24.81
N PHE A 541 2.33 10.39 -23.92
CA PHE A 541 3.09 10.33 -22.68
C PHE A 541 2.61 9.19 -21.77
N ILE A 542 1.30 9.05 -21.54
CA ILE A 542 0.75 7.95 -20.72
C ILE A 542 1.22 6.60 -21.26
N LYS A 543 1.16 6.39 -22.57
CA LYS A 543 1.58 5.13 -23.20
C LYS A 543 3.08 4.85 -23.03
N SER A 544 3.92 5.88 -23.09
CA SER A 544 5.38 5.73 -23.02
C SER A 544 5.92 5.48 -21.62
N ILE A 545 5.16 5.79 -20.56
CA ILE A 545 5.59 5.58 -19.18
C ILE A 545 5.38 4.10 -18.80
N PRO A 546 6.41 3.37 -18.34
CA PRO A 546 6.28 1.97 -17.92
C PRO A 546 5.52 1.83 -16.59
N THR A 547 5.14 0.60 -16.24
CA THR A 547 4.44 0.29 -14.97
C THR A 547 5.36 -0.32 -13.91
N THR A 548 6.63 -0.56 -14.26
CA THR A 548 7.65 -1.13 -13.37
C THR A 548 8.98 -0.41 -13.55
N TRP A 549 9.81 -0.42 -12.50
CA TRP A 549 11.00 0.39 -12.42
C TRP A 549 12.22 -0.41 -11.98
N ASP A 550 13.36 -0.14 -12.62
CA ASP A 550 14.64 -0.72 -12.24
C ASP A 550 15.29 0.03 -11.08
N GLU A 551 15.00 1.33 -10.98
CA GLU A 551 15.56 2.24 -9.99
C GLU A 551 14.62 3.41 -9.72
N THR A 552 14.56 3.86 -8.46
CA THR A 552 13.82 5.05 -8.02
C THR A 552 14.75 5.96 -7.23
N VAL A 553 14.87 7.21 -7.63
CA VAL A 553 15.62 8.26 -6.95
C VAL A 553 14.64 9.33 -6.49
N PRO A 554 14.35 9.43 -5.19
CA PRO A 554 13.62 10.57 -4.65
C PRO A 554 14.47 11.82 -4.81
N LEU A 555 13.85 12.89 -5.29
CA LEU A 555 14.52 14.16 -5.53
C LEU A 555 14.27 15.10 -4.36
N GLU A 556 13.05 15.59 -4.23
CA GLU A 556 12.63 16.40 -3.10
C GLU A 556 11.12 16.29 -2.87
N GLY A 557 10.63 16.78 -1.75
CA GLY A 557 9.21 16.78 -1.47
C GLY A 557 8.87 17.00 0.00
N GLU A 558 7.62 17.37 0.24
CA GLU A 558 7.05 17.53 1.58
C GLU A 558 5.61 17.02 1.58
N VAL A 559 5.26 16.29 2.63
CA VAL A 559 3.95 15.63 2.76
C VAL A 559 2.82 16.66 2.73
N GLY A 560 1.86 16.47 1.83
CA GLY A 560 0.73 17.39 1.64
C GLY A 560 1.03 18.62 0.78
N GLU A 561 2.28 18.82 0.37
CA GLU A 561 2.72 19.97 -0.41
C GLU A 561 3.10 19.59 -1.85
N TYR A 562 4.06 18.70 -2.01
CA TYR A 562 4.52 18.25 -3.33
C TYR A 562 5.40 17.01 -3.22
N ILE A 563 5.63 16.35 -4.35
CA ILE A 563 6.56 15.24 -4.49
C ILE A 563 7.27 15.32 -5.85
N ALA A 564 8.58 15.13 -5.83
CA ALA A 564 9.42 15.00 -7.01
C ALA A 564 10.28 13.74 -6.90
N LEU A 565 10.26 12.91 -7.94
CA LEU A 565 11.10 11.74 -8.02
C LEU A 565 11.51 11.43 -9.47
N ALA A 566 12.58 10.69 -9.62
CA ALA A 566 13.02 10.12 -10.88
C ALA A 566 13.00 8.60 -10.81
N ARG A 567 12.62 7.95 -11.91
CA ARG A 567 12.57 6.50 -12.04
C ARG A 567 13.22 6.05 -13.34
N ARG A 568 13.95 4.97 -13.31
CA ARG A 568 14.58 4.38 -14.49
C ARG A 568 13.90 3.07 -14.88
N HIS A 569 13.70 2.93 -16.18
CA HIS A 569 13.34 1.68 -16.80
C HIS A 569 14.24 1.45 -18.01
N ASN A 570 15.06 0.41 -17.99
CA ASN A 570 16.11 0.18 -18.98
C ASN A 570 17.05 1.41 -19.11
N ASP A 571 17.19 1.96 -20.33
CA ASP A 571 18.05 3.10 -20.66
C ASP A 571 17.30 4.45 -20.62
N THR A 572 16.12 4.51 -19.98
CA THR A 572 15.29 5.73 -19.95
C THR A 572 14.96 6.12 -18.50
N TRP A 573 15.18 7.40 -18.20
CA TRP A 573 14.74 8.03 -16.97
C TRP A 573 13.42 8.79 -17.17
N TYR A 574 12.59 8.73 -16.16
CA TYR A 574 11.30 9.41 -16.09
C TYR A 574 11.28 10.27 -14.82
N ILE A 575 11.06 11.57 -14.99
CA ILE A 575 10.90 12.51 -13.88
C ILE A 575 9.41 12.74 -13.69
N GLY A 576 8.90 12.54 -12.48
CA GLY A 576 7.52 12.82 -12.10
C GLY A 576 7.48 13.81 -10.95
N VAL A 577 6.74 14.90 -11.14
CA VAL A 577 6.48 15.87 -10.07
C VAL A 577 5.00 16.16 -10.03
N ILE A 578 4.39 16.03 -8.86
CA ILE A 578 3.02 16.50 -8.60
C ILE A 578 3.03 17.53 -7.48
N ASN A 579 2.20 18.56 -7.62
CA ASN A 579 2.12 19.70 -6.74
C ASN A 579 0.75 19.81 -6.08
N GLY A 580 0.73 20.25 -4.82
CA GLY A 580 -0.48 20.48 -4.04
C GLY A 580 -1.18 21.80 -4.39
N ALA A 581 -1.84 22.40 -3.41
CA ALA A 581 -2.79 23.50 -3.60
C ALA A 581 -2.15 24.86 -3.97
N THR A 582 -0.85 25.03 -3.76
CA THR A 582 -0.16 26.31 -4.00
C THR A 582 0.80 26.23 -5.19
N PRO A 583 0.90 27.28 -6.05
CA PRO A 583 1.90 27.31 -7.12
C PRO A 583 3.32 27.14 -6.54
N ARG A 584 4.21 26.49 -7.31
CA ARG A 584 5.56 26.16 -6.83
C ARG A 584 6.60 26.23 -7.93
N HIS A 585 7.78 26.71 -7.57
CA HIS A 585 9.02 26.62 -8.34
C HIS A 585 9.99 25.71 -7.61
N ILE A 586 10.61 24.75 -8.32
CA ILE A 586 11.67 23.88 -7.79
C ILE A 586 12.81 23.76 -8.80
N GLU A 587 14.00 23.43 -8.31
CA GLU A 587 15.21 23.22 -9.11
C GLU A 587 15.82 21.84 -8.83
N ILE A 588 15.71 20.92 -9.76
CA ILE A 588 16.14 19.53 -9.62
C ILE A 588 17.59 19.34 -10.11
N ASP A 589 18.41 18.76 -9.26
CA ASP A 589 19.74 18.26 -9.64
C ASP A 589 19.61 16.92 -10.39
N LEU A 590 20.16 16.84 -11.60
CA LEU A 590 20.16 15.63 -12.43
C LEU A 590 21.49 14.89 -12.45
N SER A 591 22.42 15.20 -11.55
CA SER A 591 23.76 14.58 -11.50
C SER A 591 23.73 13.06 -11.33
N PHE A 592 22.68 12.51 -10.71
CA PHE A 592 22.46 11.06 -10.55
C PHE A 592 22.30 10.30 -11.88
N ILE A 593 21.96 10.97 -12.98
CA ILE A 593 21.86 10.37 -14.32
C ILE A 593 23.23 10.13 -14.96
N GLY A 594 24.28 10.75 -14.44
CA GLY A 594 25.64 10.69 -14.98
C GLY A 594 26.05 11.99 -15.71
N ASN A 595 27.23 11.98 -16.33
CA ASN A 595 27.81 13.16 -17.00
C ASN A 595 27.22 13.35 -18.42
N GLY A 596 27.35 14.57 -18.93
CA GLY A 596 26.88 15.00 -20.25
C GLY A 596 25.51 15.65 -20.24
N PRO A 597 25.15 16.40 -21.30
CA PRO A 597 23.90 17.13 -21.39
C PRO A 597 22.70 16.17 -21.41
N LYS A 598 21.63 16.51 -20.69
CA LYS A 598 20.39 15.75 -20.59
C LYS A 598 19.34 16.35 -21.52
N LYS A 599 18.98 15.63 -22.58
CA LYS A 599 17.86 16.00 -23.46
C LYS A 599 16.57 15.50 -22.83
N ILE A 600 15.68 16.42 -22.50
CA ILE A 600 14.42 16.15 -21.80
C ILE A 600 13.26 16.51 -22.73
N LYS A 601 12.38 15.55 -22.98
CA LYS A 601 11.05 15.82 -23.52
C LYS A 601 10.06 15.82 -22.37
N ALA A 602 9.39 16.94 -22.12
CA ALA A 602 8.53 17.08 -20.94
C ALA A 602 7.11 17.53 -21.29
N HIS A 603 6.14 16.99 -20.55
CA HIS A 603 4.77 17.49 -20.48
C HIS A 603 4.64 18.33 -19.22
N ILE A 604 4.27 19.59 -19.37
CA ILE A 604 4.25 20.60 -18.31
C ILE A 604 2.94 21.38 -18.30
N ASP A 605 2.68 22.09 -17.22
CA ASP A 605 1.61 23.08 -17.16
C ASP A 605 1.79 24.18 -18.19
N GLY A 606 0.72 24.59 -18.85
CA GLY A 606 0.71 25.75 -19.71
C GLY A 606 0.69 27.05 -18.91
N VAL A 607 0.93 28.17 -19.60
CA VAL A 607 0.99 29.52 -18.97
C VAL A 607 -0.31 29.88 -18.22
N ASN A 608 -1.44 29.38 -18.69
CA ASN A 608 -2.76 29.65 -18.12
C ASN A 608 -3.28 28.47 -17.27
N ALA A 609 -2.44 27.48 -16.93
CA ALA A 609 -2.86 26.30 -16.17
C ALA A 609 -3.49 26.64 -14.82
N GLY A 610 -3.12 27.76 -14.19
CA GLY A 610 -3.71 28.25 -12.95
C GLY A 610 -5.19 28.67 -13.05
N GLN A 611 -5.70 28.91 -14.27
CA GLN A 611 -7.11 29.23 -14.56
C GLN A 611 -7.77 28.12 -15.37
N GLN A 612 -7.03 27.49 -16.27
CA GLN A 612 -7.49 26.43 -17.17
C GLN A 612 -6.70 25.14 -16.89
N ALA A 613 -7.21 24.29 -16.04
CA ALA A 613 -6.53 23.08 -15.62
C ALA A 613 -6.13 22.12 -16.79
N LYS A 614 -6.76 22.27 -17.95
CA LYS A 614 -6.43 21.53 -19.18
C LYS A 614 -5.29 22.17 -19.99
N ASP A 615 -4.87 23.40 -19.65
CA ASP A 615 -3.79 24.07 -20.34
C ASP A 615 -2.46 23.41 -20.02
N SER A 616 -1.87 22.77 -21.02
CA SER A 616 -0.62 22.03 -20.91
C SER A 616 0.16 22.10 -22.21
N GLN A 617 1.46 21.95 -22.14
CA GLN A 617 2.32 21.96 -23.29
C GLN A 617 3.42 20.91 -23.21
N ILE A 618 3.96 20.55 -24.38
CA ILE A 618 5.11 19.67 -24.50
C ILE A 618 6.29 20.53 -24.91
N ILE A 619 7.37 20.43 -24.14
CA ILE A 619 8.63 21.12 -24.42
C ILE A 619 9.76 20.12 -24.59
N GLU A 620 10.80 20.56 -25.32
CA GLU A 620 12.09 19.88 -25.34
C GLU A 620 13.15 20.87 -24.84
N GLN A 621 13.97 20.40 -23.93
CA GLN A 621 15.03 21.21 -23.30
C GLN A 621 16.29 20.40 -23.08
N VAL A 622 17.41 21.07 -22.96
CA VAL A 622 18.70 20.46 -22.66
C VAL A 622 19.23 21.08 -21.38
N ILE A 623 19.52 20.25 -20.41
CA ILE A 623 20.16 20.64 -19.16
C ILE A 623 21.63 20.22 -19.24
N LYS A 624 22.55 21.16 -19.12
CA LYS A 624 23.99 20.89 -19.12
C LYS A 624 24.46 20.38 -17.77
N ASP A 625 25.67 19.80 -17.74
CA ASP A 625 26.31 19.44 -16.49
C ASP A 625 26.41 20.67 -15.57
N ASN A 626 26.13 20.46 -14.29
CA ASN A 626 26.05 21.48 -13.22
C ASN A 626 24.89 22.51 -13.38
N GLU A 627 24.02 22.38 -14.36
CA GLU A 627 22.75 23.11 -14.39
C GLU A 627 21.66 22.27 -13.69
N LYS A 628 20.78 22.94 -12.98
CA LYS A 628 19.58 22.31 -12.41
C LYS A 628 18.43 22.44 -13.39
N LEU A 629 17.51 21.47 -13.34
CA LEU A 629 16.25 21.49 -14.07
C LEU A 629 15.25 22.39 -13.33
N PRO A 630 14.91 23.57 -13.87
CA PRO A 630 13.86 24.41 -13.30
C PRO A 630 12.48 23.85 -13.67
N ILE A 631 11.58 23.77 -12.69
CA ILE A 631 10.22 23.32 -12.87
C ILE A 631 9.26 24.30 -12.19
N ASP A 632 8.44 24.96 -13.00
CA ASP A 632 7.35 25.82 -12.57
C ASP A 632 6.03 25.05 -12.64
N MET A 633 5.28 25.03 -11.56
CA MET A 633 4.00 24.33 -11.46
C MET A 633 2.91 25.26 -10.95
N SER A 634 1.76 25.14 -11.57
CA SER A 634 0.54 25.77 -11.09
C SER A 634 0.03 25.10 -9.79
N ARG A 635 -0.97 25.66 -9.16
CA ARG A 635 -1.74 24.97 -8.11
C ARG A 635 -2.32 23.67 -8.68
N GLY A 636 -2.13 22.55 -7.96
CA GLY A 636 -2.50 21.23 -8.47
C GLY A 636 -1.82 20.90 -9.79
N GLY A 637 -0.63 21.43 -10.01
CA GLY A 637 0.15 21.26 -11.24
C GLY A 637 1.01 19.99 -11.26
N GLY A 638 1.71 19.78 -12.37
CA GLY A 638 2.60 18.65 -12.50
C GLY A 638 3.64 18.79 -13.60
N TYR A 639 4.62 17.90 -13.56
CA TYR A 639 5.68 17.79 -14.56
C TYR A 639 5.97 16.32 -14.84
N THR A 640 6.07 15.96 -16.13
CA THR A 640 6.50 14.63 -16.57
C THR A 640 7.60 14.76 -17.59
N GLY A 641 8.83 14.40 -17.22
CA GLY A 641 10.01 14.44 -18.09
C GLY A 641 10.47 13.05 -18.51
N ILE A 642 10.91 12.89 -19.75
CA ILE A 642 11.48 11.66 -20.30
C ILE A 642 12.88 11.98 -20.81
N ILE A 643 13.88 11.21 -20.34
CA ILE A 643 15.30 11.38 -20.69
C ILE A 643 15.83 10.04 -21.17
N HIS A 644 16.25 9.97 -22.43
CA HIS A 644 16.95 8.81 -22.96
C HIS A 644 18.46 8.95 -22.71
N ILE A 645 19.08 7.90 -22.15
CA ILE A 645 20.53 7.85 -21.98
C ILE A 645 21.13 7.53 -23.36
N GLU A 646 21.87 8.47 -23.93
CA GLU A 646 22.68 8.19 -25.12
C GLU A 646 23.86 7.28 -24.71
N LYS A 647 24.01 6.10 -25.36
CA LYS A 647 25.11 5.16 -25.13
C LYS A 647 26.41 5.67 -25.73
#